data_4c8d8bfa8121fc5e03b73cb2f9702207
#
_entry.id   4c8d8bfa8121fc5e03b73cb2f9702207
#
_cell.length_a   1.000
_cell.length_b   1.000
_cell.length_c   1.000
_cell.angle_alpha   90.00
_cell.angle_beta   90.00
_cell.angle_gamma   90.00
#
_symmetry.space_group_name_H-M   'P 1'
#
loop_
_entity.id
_entity.type
_entity.pdbx_description
1 polymer ?
#
loop_
_entity_poly.entity_id
_entity_poly.type
_entity_poly.pdbx_seq_one_letter_code
_entity_poly.pdbx_strand_id
1 'polypeptide(L)'
;MERRKFLAGATAGAVGLGVPALTDDATVVPRQSPAFGRPGKDFPKVCGDLGNTNHSNLSRITRRNVGRLGGAWHVNLEGGSTAQHQQSTPVVRDGVLYVQTTQQNVFAVDGRNGAIKWKTSVGTRTTNLRGVALGDGKVFSTSGANIVYALDQETGAIVWQRQLITADEDDGNGGAGGTLAGAVVHFDGLIYVGMQGSTGGARGRAYALDASTGEVAWTFWAAPGPGEFGNDTWAGESWRTGGAVPWIHPAIDPELGLVYWTFSGPYPRTDGSSRAGDNLFANSIVALEAKTGKRRWHFQSVHHDIWDLDNVMAPVLSDVRVDRRTRQVVVYGSKVGMYYILDRRTGEAVHGMTEKPVPQDVRQKTAPTQPFPGGEPFVPQEPRLGKATRPVPFYETGGLYTPHWDRPVIIFPGAGGGGDWAQLSFNPHTGWIYVGYGLINSGFSNARGGRVNTSRPLGEYFAGGIAAVDPATNTPVWVKDGEWSLAHGNGILTTGGRVMFQGGPDGVLHAMDDVTGDVIWSFQTGAGVHTSPVSYEIDGEQYIAVLAGGNGLPYPDIPKGDHLWAFKLGGTVAPAPAPTPPSKRNDVRAAAVTGTTVTLGRVWNSSTGTPGTTENTVAQNAMSPQHLAVAVGTTVTFVNPADNGFAHAAVSFFEDEFDTGVLMPGDSHAHTFATPGTFFYNDAIFPQNTGKIVVF
;
A
#
# COMPACT_ATOMS: atom_id res chain seq x y z
N MET A 1 12.36 -42.03 6.99
CA MET A 1 11.19 -42.08 7.90
C MET A 1 11.40 -41.08 9.06
N GLU A 2 11.66 -39.79 8.76
CA GLU A 2 11.83 -38.70 9.75
C GLU A 2 11.66 -37.31 9.10
N ARG A 3 10.56 -37.11 8.39
CA ARG A 3 10.21 -35.80 7.79
C ARG A 3 8.89 -35.23 8.30
N ARG A 4 8.44 -35.64 9.51
CA ARG A 4 7.17 -35.19 10.10
C ARG A 4 7.27 -34.55 11.48
N LYS A 5 8.43 -34.03 11.89
CA LYS A 5 8.60 -33.43 13.24
C LYS A 5 9.11 -31.99 13.27
N PHE A 6 8.94 -31.17 12.19
CA PHE A 6 9.42 -29.79 12.21
C PHE A 6 8.31 -28.72 12.14
N LEU A 7 7.06 -29.12 12.38
CA LEU A 7 5.92 -28.18 12.43
C LEU A 7 5.21 -28.12 13.81
N ALA A 8 5.84 -28.64 14.84
CA ALA A 8 5.28 -28.57 16.19
C ALA A 8 6.34 -28.05 17.16
N GLY A 9 6.53 -26.72 17.23
CA GLY A 9 7.53 -26.15 18.14
C GLY A 9 7.70 -24.65 18.13
N ALA A 10 6.74 -23.91 17.58
CA ALA A 10 6.62 -22.48 17.85
C ALA A 10 5.28 -22.24 18.58
N THR A 11 5.19 -22.68 19.80
CA THR A 11 4.26 -22.06 20.75
C THR A 11 4.82 -20.67 21.02
N ALA A 12 4.47 -19.71 20.16
CA ALA A 12 4.43 -18.32 20.56
C ALA A 12 3.58 -18.29 21.83
N GLY A 13 4.15 -17.89 22.94
CA GLY A 13 3.41 -17.58 24.13
C GLY A 13 2.40 -16.50 23.75
N ALA A 14 1.19 -16.92 23.44
CA ALA A 14 0.05 -16.03 23.46
C ALA A 14 -0.01 -15.52 24.90
N VAL A 15 0.47 -14.30 25.11
CA VAL A 15 -0.02 -13.51 26.22
C VAL A 15 -1.50 -13.33 25.89
N GLY A 16 -2.30 -14.21 26.46
CA GLY A 16 -3.74 -14.10 26.41
C GLY A 16 -4.14 -12.83 27.18
N LEU A 17 -4.07 -11.70 26.52
CA LEU A 17 -4.88 -10.56 26.92
C LEU A 17 -6.31 -11.05 26.72
N GLY A 18 -6.96 -11.43 27.82
CA GLY A 18 -8.36 -11.82 27.80
C GLY A 18 -9.14 -10.72 27.08
N VAL A 19 -9.79 -11.10 25.96
CA VAL A 19 -10.72 -10.20 25.27
C VAL A 19 -11.67 -9.69 26.34
N PRO A 20 -11.71 -8.37 26.64
CA PRO A 20 -12.64 -7.84 27.64
C PRO A 20 -14.04 -8.25 27.20
N ALA A 21 -14.76 -8.93 28.06
CA ALA A 21 -16.16 -9.22 27.80
C ALA A 21 -16.85 -7.86 27.57
N LEU A 22 -17.41 -7.67 26.37
CA LEU A 22 -18.27 -6.54 26.09
C LEU A 22 -19.45 -6.66 27.04
N THR A 23 -19.38 -5.98 28.20
CA THR A 23 -20.53 -5.83 29.07
C THR A 23 -21.52 -4.92 28.35
N ASP A 24 -22.81 -5.22 28.44
CA ASP A 24 -23.89 -4.44 27.81
C ASP A 24 -23.89 -2.95 28.16
N ASP A 25 -23.07 -2.53 29.12
CA ASP A 25 -22.88 -1.16 29.58
C ASP A 25 -21.60 -0.48 29.04
N ALA A 26 -20.81 -1.21 28.25
CA ALA A 26 -19.55 -0.74 27.69
C ALA A 26 -19.80 -0.08 26.32
N THR A 27 -19.72 1.24 26.32
CA THR A 27 -19.52 2.06 25.12
C THR A 27 -20.68 2.10 24.13
N VAL A 28 -21.68 2.94 24.41
CA VAL A 28 -22.49 3.51 23.34
C VAL A 28 -21.53 4.31 22.46
N VAL A 29 -21.06 3.66 21.36
CA VAL A 29 -20.28 4.36 20.33
C VAL A 29 -21.17 5.48 19.79
N PRO A 30 -20.72 6.73 19.79
CA PRO A 30 -21.51 7.82 19.26
C PRO A 30 -21.91 7.49 17.81
N ARG A 31 -23.19 7.66 17.48
CA ARG A 31 -23.64 7.44 16.10
C ARG A 31 -23.09 8.57 15.25
N GLN A 32 -22.36 8.21 14.21
CA GLN A 32 -21.95 9.16 13.17
C GLN A 32 -23.18 9.87 12.59
N SER A 33 -23.02 11.16 12.29
CA SER A 33 -24.09 11.96 11.70
C SER A 33 -24.62 11.35 10.39
N PRO A 34 -25.94 11.37 10.15
CA PRO A 34 -26.52 10.97 8.88
C PRO A 34 -25.98 11.72 7.67
N ALA A 35 -25.42 12.93 7.88
CA ALA A 35 -24.84 13.75 6.80
C ALA A 35 -23.66 13.08 6.08
N PHE A 36 -22.96 12.15 6.73
CA PHE A 36 -21.89 11.37 6.11
C PHE A 36 -22.38 10.33 5.08
N GLY A 37 -23.66 10.05 5.06
CA GLY A 37 -24.25 8.91 4.35
C GLY A 37 -24.17 7.64 5.21
N ARG A 38 -25.02 6.67 4.88
CA ARG A 38 -25.04 5.38 5.57
C ARG A 38 -25.11 4.26 4.53
N PRO A 39 -23.97 3.61 4.26
CA PRO A 39 -23.98 2.47 3.36
C PRO A 39 -24.95 1.39 3.87
N GLY A 40 -25.83 0.97 3.00
CA GLY A 40 -26.89 0.00 3.30
C GLY A 40 -27.37 -0.64 2.00
N LYS A 41 -28.59 -0.25 1.53
CA LYS A 41 -29.08 -0.69 0.22
C LYS A 41 -28.05 -0.40 -0.89
N ASP A 42 -27.42 0.77 -0.81
CA ASP A 42 -26.35 1.21 -1.71
C ASP A 42 -24.98 1.26 -1.00
N PHE A 43 -23.92 1.27 -1.81
CA PHE A 43 -22.54 1.53 -1.41
C PHE A 43 -21.94 2.58 -2.35
N PRO A 44 -22.39 3.85 -2.26
CA PRO A 44 -22.33 4.82 -3.35
C PRO A 44 -20.95 5.45 -3.59
N LYS A 45 -19.98 5.14 -2.74
CA LYS A 45 -18.61 5.69 -2.78
C LYS A 45 -17.63 4.60 -2.37
N VAL A 46 -16.38 4.67 -2.83
CA VAL A 46 -15.27 3.87 -2.29
C VAL A 46 -15.18 4.12 -0.78
N CYS A 47 -15.08 3.06 0.02
CA CYS A 47 -15.21 3.06 1.47
C CYS A 47 -16.61 3.43 2.00
N GLY A 48 -17.63 3.42 1.16
CA GLY A 48 -19.05 3.46 1.51
C GLY A 48 -19.61 4.84 1.77
N ASP A 49 -19.05 5.63 2.68
CA ASP A 49 -19.54 6.94 3.10
C ASP A 49 -18.47 8.04 2.98
N LEU A 50 -18.85 9.30 3.23
CA LEU A 50 -17.95 10.45 3.14
C LEU A 50 -16.83 10.40 4.19
N GLY A 51 -17.05 9.72 5.31
CA GLY A 51 -16.03 9.52 6.35
C GLY A 51 -15.10 8.33 6.11
N ASN A 52 -15.23 7.61 5.00
CA ASN A 52 -14.43 6.43 4.68
C ASN A 52 -14.52 5.30 5.73
N THR A 53 -15.68 5.11 6.36
CA THR A 53 -15.82 4.09 7.41
C THR A 53 -15.71 2.66 6.92
N ASN A 54 -15.91 2.42 5.63
CA ASN A 54 -15.93 1.10 5.00
C ASN A 54 -16.80 0.08 5.75
N HIS A 55 -17.93 0.57 6.25
CA HIS A 55 -18.93 -0.16 7.01
C HIS A 55 -20.28 -0.15 6.29
N SER A 56 -20.95 -1.28 6.24
CA SER A 56 -22.33 -1.40 5.74
C SER A 56 -23.28 -1.70 6.90
N ASN A 57 -24.40 -0.98 6.98
CA ASN A 57 -25.43 -1.23 7.99
C ASN A 57 -26.26 -2.49 7.72
N LEU A 58 -26.07 -3.17 6.58
CA LEU A 58 -26.78 -4.41 6.26
C LEU A 58 -26.39 -5.53 7.22
N SER A 59 -27.40 -6.25 7.71
CA SER A 59 -27.25 -7.24 8.78
C SER A 59 -27.88 -8.61 8.47
N ARG A 60 -28.22 -8.87 7.21
CA ARG A 60 -28.84 -10.16 6.82
C ARG A 60 -27.84 -11.31 6.82
N ILE A 61 -26.59 -11.01 6.40
CA ILE A 61 -25.44 -11.92 6.51
C ILE A 61 -24.83 -11.72 7.89
N THR A 62 -24.88 -12.75 8.73
CA THR A 62 -24.47 -12.71 10.12
C THR A 62 -23.44 -13.80 10.42
N ARG A 63 -22.75 -13.71 11.56
CA ARG A 63 -21.86 -14.77 12.06
C ARG A 63 -22.53 -16.16 12.10
N ARG A 64 -23.85 -16.23 12.34
CA ARG A 64 -24.58 -17.49 12.46
C ARG A 64 -24.90 -18.13 11.11
N ASN A 65 -25.05 -17.35 10.05
CA ASN A 65 -25.52 -17.85 8.76
C ASN A 65 -24.51 -17.69 7.61
N VAL A 66 -23.37 -17.03 7.85
CA VAL A 66 -22.36 -16.79 6.82
C VAL A 66 -21.80 -18.07 6.19
N GLY A 67 -21.83 -19.19 6.90
CA GLY A 67 -21.50 -20.51 6.34
C GLY A 67 -22.39 -20.94 5.16
N ARG A 68 -23.55 -20.26 4.95
CA ARG A 68 -24.44 -20.47 3.80
C ARG A 68 -24.18 -19.49 2.65
N LEU A 69 -23.18 -18.60 2.79
CA LEU A 69 -22.80 -17.66 1.74
C LEU A 69 -22.17 -18.41 0.57
N GLY A 70 -22.60 -18.11 -0.64
CA GLY A 70 -22.07 -18.71 -1.87
C GLY A 70 -22.08 -17.73 -3.02
N GLY A 71 -21.41 -18.06 -4.12
CA GLY A 71 -21.41 -17.23 -5.33
C GLY A 71 -22.81 -17.02 -5.85
N ALA A 72 -23.25 -15.77 -5.99
CA ALA A 72 -24.51 -15.40 -6.63
C ALA A 72 -24.34 -15.32 -8.15
N TRP A 73 -23.29 -14.66 -8.57
CA TRP A 73 -22.87 -14.53 -9.96
C TRP A 73 -21.39 -14.15 -10.05
N HIS A 74 -20.82 -14.33 -11.23
CA HIS A 74 -19.44 -13.99 -11.57
C HIS A 74 -19.39 -13.49 -13.02
N VAL A 75 -18.60 -12.46 -13.28
CA VAL A 75 -18.33 -11.95 -14.62
C VAL A 75 -16.87 -11.55 -14.78
N ASN A 76 -16.30 -11.87 -15.92
CA ASN A 76 -14.99 -11.39 -16.36
C ASN A 76 -15.17 -10.07 -17.12
N LEU A 77 -14.73 -8.96 -16.54
CA LEU A 77 -14.95 -7.63 -17.10
C LEU A 77 -14.20 -7.39 -18.41
N GLU A 78 -13.01 -7.93 -18.53
CA GLU A 78 -12.14 -7.78 -19.70
C GLU A 78 -11.91 -9.11 -20.45
N GLY A 79 -12.94 -9.99 -20.39
CA GLY A 79 -12.94 -11.26 -21.11
C GLY A 79 -11.97 -12.32 -20.56
N GLY A 80 -11.64 -12.27 -19.28
CA GLY A 80 -10.71 -13.20 -18.63
C GLY A 80 -9.23 -12.79 -18.80
N SER A 81 -8.97 -11.52 -19.03
CA SER A 81 -7.60 -11.00 -19.21
C SER A 81 -6.78 -11.10 -17.94
N THR A 82 -5.57 -11.65 -18.07
CA THR A 82 -4.53 -11.65 -17.02
C THR A 82 -3.39 -10.67 -17.34
N ALA A 83 -3.56 -9.81 -18.35
CA ALA A 83 -2.51 -8.89 -18.78
C ALA A 83 -2.21 -7.81 -17.74
N GLN A 84 -3.23 -7.37 -17.03
CA GLN A 84 -3.14 -6.30 -16.03
C GLN A 84 -3.71 -6.76 -14.68
N HIS A 85 -3.29 -6.10 -13.62
CA HIS A 85 -3.88 -6.26 -12.29
C HIS A 85 -4.99 -5.24 -12.06
N GLN A 86 -5.91 -5.53 -11.12
CA GLN A 86 -7.06 -4.70 -10.80
C GLN A 86 -7.01 -4.25 -9.34
N GLN A 87 -7.23 -2.94 -9.11
CA GLN A 87 -7.15 -2.35 -7.77
C GLN A 87 -8.36 -1.46 -7.44
N SER A 88 -9.34 -1.41 -8.33
CA SER A 88 -10.50 -0.54 -8.22
C SER A 88 -11.59 -1.20 -7.39
N THR A 89 -12.03 -0.53 -6.33
CA THR A 89 -13.18 -0.96 -5.53
C THR A 89 -14.47 -0.57 -6.24
N PRO A 90 -15.43 -1.49 -6.45
CA PRO A 90 -16.73 -1.17 -7.02
C PRO A 90 -17.50 -0.20 -6.13
N VAL A 91 -18.40 0.60 -6.73
CA VAL A 91 -19.41 1.37 -6.02
C VAL A 91 -20.80 0.97 -6.50
N VAL A 92 -21.80 1.09 -5.65
CA VAL A 92 -23.16 0.58 -5.95
C VAL A 92 -24.20 1.66 -5.72
N ARG A 93 -25.10 1.81 -6.69
CA ARG A 93 -26.30 2.65 -6.57
C ARG A 93 -27.47 2.00 -7.32
N ASP A 94 -28.61 1.95 -6.67
CA ASP A 94 -29.86 1.41 -7.23
C ASP A 94 -29.71 0.00 -7.84
N GLY A 95 -28.90 -0.85 -7.19
CA GLY A 95 -28.63 -2.20 -7.63
C GLY A 95 -27.69 -2.33 -8.84
N VAL A 96 -27.03 -1.25 -9.26
CA VAL A 96 -26.02 -1.27 -10.33
C VAL A 96 -24.64 -1.05 -9.73
N LEU A 97 -23.68 -1.91 -10.08
CA LEU A 97 -22.28 -1.76 -9.73
C LEU A 97 -21.56 -0.97 -10.81
N TYR A 98 -20.78 0.02 -10.39
CA TYR A 98 -19.89 0.79 -11.27
C TYR A 98 -18.45 0.52 -10.87
N VAL A 99 -17.61 0.17 -11.84
CA VAL A 99 -16.23 -0.19 -11.61
C VAL A 99 -15.37 0.18 -12.81
N GLN A 100 -14.15 0.63 -12.55
CA GLN A 100 -13.17 0.93 -13.60
C GLN A 100 -12.03 -0.10 -13.53
N THR A 101 -11.63 -0.62 -14.70
CA THR A 101 -10.47 -1.49 -14.82
C THR A 101 -9.21 -0.71 -15.17
N THR A 102 -8.03 -1.30 -14.91
CA THR A 102 -6.74 -0.70 -15.31
C THR A 102 -6.57 -0.65 -16.83
N GLN A 103 -7.36 -1.40 -17.60
CA GLN A 103 -7.47 -1.28 -19.06
C GLN A 103 -8.20 -0.01 -19.50
N GLN A 104 -8.53 0.87 -18.56
CA GLN A 104 -9.22 2.14 -18.81
C GLN A 104 -10.66 1.99 -19.33
N ASN A 105 -11.35 0.96 -18.89
CA ASN A 105 -12.77 0.78 -19.17
C ASN A 105 -13.57 1.00 -17.88
N VAL A 106 -14.66 1.74 -17.98
CA VAL A 106 -15.67 1.90 -16.94
C VAL A 106 -16.86 1.03 -17.30
N PHE A 107 -17.35 0.27 -16.33
CA PHE A 107 -18.46 -0.65 -16.49
C PHE A 107 -19.61 -0.27 -15.56
N ALA A 108 -20.84 -0.45 -16.05
CA ALA A 108 -22.02 -0.61 -15.22
C ALA A 108 -22.51 -2.06 -15.32
N VAL A 109 -22.70 -2.69 -14.17
CA VAL A 109 -23.03 -4.12 -14.08
C VAL A 109 -24.29 -4.29 -13.23
N ASP A 110 -25.26 -5.05 -13.72
CA ASP A 110 -26.46 -5.40 -12.96
C ASP A 110 -26.10 -6.24 -11.73
N GLY A 111 -26.38 -5.72 -10.55
CA GLY A 111 -26.03 -6.37 -9.28
C GLY A 111 -26.79 -7.66 -8.98
N ARG A 112 -27.88 -7.97 -9.71
CA ARG A 112 -28.65 -9.21 -9.53
C ARG A 112 -27.97 -10.41 -10.17
N ASN A 113 -27.37 -10.20 -11.36
CA ASN A 113 -26.96 -11.31 -12.24
C ASN A 113 -25.61 -11.13 -12.92
N GLY A 114 -24.92 -9.98 -12.71
CA GLY A 114 -23.62 -9.71 -13.31
C GLY A 114 -23.66 -9.30 -14.79
N ALA A 115 -24.83 -9.01 -15.37
CA ALA A 115 -24.94 -8.57 -16.75
C ALA A 115 -24.33 -7.18 -16.93
N ILE A 116 -23.42 -7.02 -17.90
CA ILE A 116 -22.84 -5.74 -18.25
C ILE A 116 -23.91 -4.89 -18.95
N LYS A 117 -24.34 -3.79 -18.33
CA LYS A 117 -25.32 -2.86 -18.88
C LYS A 117 -24.68 -1.94 -19.94
N TRP A 118 -23.50 -1.43 -19.64
CA TRP A 118 -22.67 -0.67 -20.56
C TRP A 118 -21.18 -0.76 -20.19
N LYS A 119 -20.33 -0.50 -21.17
CA LYS A 119 -18.89 -0.41 -21.06
C LYS A 119 -18.42 0.82 -21.83
N THR A 120 -17.63 1.71 -21.21
CA THR A 120 -17.08 2.90 -21.85
C THR A 120 -15.57 2.95 -21.68
N SER A 121 -14.83 3.07 -22.76
CA SER A 121 -13.37 3.28 -22.72
C SER A 121 -13.07 4.75 -22.47
N VAL A 122 -12.22 5.01 -21.46
CA VAL A 122 -11.80 6.37 -21.06
C VAL A 122 -10.32 6.61 -21.33
N GLY A 123 -9.66 5.77 -22.11
CA GLY A 123 -8.26 5.94 -22.49
C GLY A 123 -7.56 4.62 -22.74
N THR A 124 -6.27 4.69 -23.01
CA THR A 124 -5.43 3.52 -23.32
C THR A 124 -4.22 3.38 -22.40
N ARG A 125 -3.85 4.46 -21.69
CA ARG A 125 -2.69 4.46 -20.80
C ARG A 125 -3.12 4.01 -19.40
N THR A 126 -2.59 2.89 -18.93
CA THR A 126 -2.86 2.35 -17.60
C THR A 126 -2.32 3.24 -16.49
N THR A 127 -3.01 3.27 -15.36
CA THR A 127 -2.62 3.96 -14.13
C THR A 127 -3.18 3.23 -12.91
N ASN A 128 -2.74 3.62 -11.70
CA ASN A 128 -3.24 3.06 -10.44
C ASN A 128 -4.59 3.67 -10.07
N LEU A 129 -5.67 3.05 -10.52
CA LEU A 129 -7.04 3.46 -10.24
C LEU A 129 -7.56 2.76 -8.98
N ARG A 130 -8.31 3.50 -8.16
CA ARG A 130 -8.89 2.99 -6.91
C ARG A 130 -10.41 2.91 -6.93
N GLY A 131 -11.07 3.54 -7.88
CA GLY A 131 -12.51 3.53 -8.06
C GLY A 131 -13.06 4.77 -8.71
N VAL A 132 -14.34 4.75 -9.02
CA VAL A 132 -15.12 5.85 -9.60
C VAL A 132 -15.96 6.55 -8.53
N ALA A 133 -16.47 7.74 -8.83
CA ALA A 133 -17.46 8.43 -8.01
C ALA A 133 -18.82 8.48 -8.70
N LEU A 134 -19.89 8.52 -7.91
CA LEU A 134 -21.27 8.70 -8.37
C LEU A 134 -21.84 10.00 -7.81
N GLY A 135 -22.42 10.83 -8.67
CA GLY A 135 -23.09 12.06 -8.27
C GLY A 135 -23.79 12.73 -9.45
N ASP A 136 -24.87 13.44 -9.17
CA ASP A 136 -25.60 14.27 -10.16
C ASP A 136 -25.95 13.53 -11.45
N GLY A 137 -26.33 12.24 -11.35
CA GLY A 137 -26.64 11.39 -12.51
C GLY A 137 -25.42 11.01 -13.36
N LYS A 138 -24.21 11.15 -12.82
CA LYS A 138 -22.95 10.90 -13.53
C LYS A 138 -22.06 9.88 -12.80
N VAL A 139 -21.20 9.26 -13.59
CA VAL A 139 -20.05 8.47 -13.12
C VAL A 139 -18.78 9.25 -13.46
N PHE A 140 -18.00 9.61 -12.43
CA PHE A 140 -16.74 10.31 -12.59
C PHE A 140 -15.56 9.35 -12.50
N SER A 141 -14.63 9.49 -13.42
CA SER A 141 -13.50 8.61 -13.61
C SER A 141 -12.25 9.39 -14.04
N THR A 142 -11.08 8.80 -13.89
CA THR A 142 -9.81 9.37 -14.37
C THR A 142 -9.11 8.39 -15.29
N SER A 143 -8.20 8.89 -16.12
CA SER A 143 -7.35 8.07 -16.99
C SER A 143 -5.86 8.31 -16.76
N GLY A 144 -5.04 7.37 -17.20
CA GLY A 144 -3.57 7.49 -17.18
C GLY A 144 -3.02 8.58 -18.13
N ALA A 145 -3.87 9.16 -18.98
CA ALA A 145 -3.56 10.33 -19.80
C ALA A 145 -3.85 11.66 -19.11
N ASN A 146 -4.11 11.66 -17.79
CA ASN A 146 -4.44 12.83 -16.98
C ASN A 146 -5.76 13.52 -17.38
N ILE A 147 -6.72 12.74 -17.83
CA ILE A 147 -8.05 13.22 -18.17
C ILE A 147 -9.05 12.77 -17.10
N VAL A 148 -9.88 13.70 -16.65
CA VAL A 148 -11.06 13.43 -15.84
C VAL A 148 -12.26 13.33 -16.78
N TYR A 149 -13.11 12.33 -16.58
CA TYR A 149 -14.31 12.08 -17.36
C TYR A 149 -15.54 12.14 -16.46
N ALA A 150 -16.61 12.71 -16.98
CA ALA A 150 -17.96 12.48 -16.48
C ALA A 150 -18.75 11.69 -17.55
N LEU A 151 -19.28 10.56 -17.12
CA LEU A 151 -20.10 9.70 -17.95
C LEU A 151 -21.56 9.80 -17.46
N ASP A 152 -22.50 9.74 -18.35
CA ASP A 152 -23.91 9.57 -18.00
C ASP A 152 -24.09 8.23 -17.26
N GLN A 153 -24.75 8.25 -16.12
CA GLN A 153 -24.84 7.09 -15.23
C GLN A 153 -25.67 5.96 -15.85
N GLU A 154 -26.67 6.25 -16.68
CA GLU A 154 -27.56 5.26 -17.27
C GLU A 154 -26.98 4.64 -18.55
N THR A 155 -26.35 5.46 -19.38
CA THR A 155 -25.92 5.05 -20.73
C THR A 155 -24.44 4.83 -20.88
N GLY A 156 -23.61 5.37 -19.97
CA GLY A 156 -22.16 5.40 -20.07
C GLY A 156 -21.60 6.39 -21.09
N ALA A 157 -22.45 7.23 -21.72
CA ALA A 157 -22.00 8.24 -22.67
C ALA A 157 -21.13 9.31 -22.00
N ILE A 158 -20.07 9.74 -22.67
CA ILE A 158 -19.22 10.83 -22.15
C ILE A 158 -20.00 12.13 -22.20
N VAL A 159 -20.24 12.73 -21.03
CA VAL A 159 -20.92 14.04 -20.89
C VAL A 159 -19.90 15.16 -21.06
N TRP A 160 -18.76 15.03 -20.37
CA TRP A 160 -17.63 15.94 -20.52
C TRP A 160 -16.32 15.23 -20.17
N GLN A 161 -15.22 15.82 -20.64
CA GLN A 161 -13.87 15.40 -20.28
C GLN A 161 -12.99 16.62 -20.04
N ARG A 162 -12.05 16.53 -19.09
CA ARG A 162 -11.12 17.61 -18.73
C ARG A 162 -9.70 17.10 -18.61
N GLN A 163 -8.78 17.68 -19.41
CA GLN A 163 -7.34 17.45 -19.24
C GLN A 163 -6.86 18.21 -18.00
N LEU A 164 -6.22 17.50 -17.08
CA LEU A 164 -5.41 18.04 -15.98
C LEU A 164 -3.94 17.68 -16.22
N ILE A 165 -3.02 18.35 -15.52
CA ILE A 165 -1.57 18.11 -15.61
C ILE A 165 -1.14 18.17 -17.09
N THR A 166 -1.08 19.37 -17.62
CA THR A 166 -0.55 19.65 -18.96
C THR A 166 0.96 19.85 -18.91
N ALA A 167 1.64 19.75 -20.05
CA ALA A 167 3.07 20.00 -20.15
C ALA A 167 3.47 21.44 -19.74
N ASP A 168 2.55 22.40 -19.90
CA ASP A 168 2.76 23.80 -19.53
C ASP A 168 2.62 24.06 -18.02
N GLU A 169 1.88 23.18 -17.32
CA GLU A 169 1.80 23.19 -15.84
C GLU A 169 3.00 22.49 -15.18
N ASP A 170 3.76 21.74 -15.95
CA ASP A 170 5.05 21.16 -15.59
C ASP A 170 6.07 22.29 -15.78
N ASP A 171 6.26 23.13 -14.79
CA ASP A 171 7.05 24.39 -14.77
C ASP A 171 8.51 24.25 -15.25
N GLY A 172 8.72 23.51 -16.34
CA GLY A 172 9.91 23.54 -17.18
C GLY A 172 11.10 22.72 -16.68
N ASN A 173 10.94 21.90 -15.64
CA ASN A 173 12.05 21.16 -15.05
C ASN A 173 12.13 19.66 -15.40
N GLY A 174 11.41 19.20 -16.43
CA GLY A 174 11.57 17.82 -16.95
C GLY A 174 11.28 16.71 -15.95
N GLY A 175 10.65 17.01 -14.83
CA GLY A 175 10.07 16.01 -13.95
C GLY A 175 8.99 15.28 -14.72
N ALA A 176 9.06 13.95 -14.83
CA ALA A 176 8.01 13.17 -15.45
C ALA A 176 6.69 13.54 -14.76
N GLY A 177 5.88 14.36 -15.43
CA GLY A 177 4.63 14.87 -14.90
C GLY A 177 3.85 13.76 -14.25
N GLY A 178 3.31 13.99 -13.06
CA GLY A 178 2.52 12.98 -12.34
C GLY A 178 1.33 12.52 -13.18
N THR A 179 0.68 11.46 -12.75
CA THR A 179 -0.56 10.98 -13.36
C THR A 179 -1.69 11.03 -12.35
N LEU A 180 -2.92 11.25 -12.82
CA LEU A 180 -4.09 11.16 -11.96
C LEU A 180 -4.19 9.75 -11.37
N ALA A 181 -4.53 9.65 -10.10
CA ALA A 181 -4.62 8.40 -9.35
C ALA A 181 -5.58 8.53 -8.17
N GLY A 182 -5.81 7.39 -7.51
CA GLY A 182 -6.76 7.30 -6.41
C GLY A 182 -8.18 7.05 -6.91
N ALA A 183 -9.16 7.14 -6.02
CA ALA A 183 -10.56 7.18 -6.37
C ALA A 183 -11.04 8.63 -6.39
N VAL A 184 -11.85 8.96 -7.38
CA VAL A 184 -12.57 10.24 -7.42
C VAL A 184 -13.60 10.28 -6.30
N VAL A 185 -13.83 11.41 -5.67
CA VAL A 185 -14.88 11.60 -4.65
C VAL A 185 -15.78 12.75 -5.08
N HIS A 186 -17.10 12.54 -5.03
CA HIS A 186 -18.10 13.58 -5.31
C HIS A 186 -18.72 14.07 -4.00
N PHE A 187 -18.85 15.37 -3.85
CA PHE A 187 -19.58 16.01 -2.75
C PHE A 187 -19.97 17.44 -3.09
N ASP A 188 -21.23 17.78 -2.85
CA ASP A 188 -21.80 19.15 -2.95
C ASP A 188 -21.45 19.87 -4.27
N GLY A 189 -21.67 19.17 -5.41
CA GLY A 189 -21.42 19.71 -6.75
C GLY A 189 -19.96 19.77 -7.17
N LEU A 190 -19.03 19.28 -6.33
CA LEU A 190 -17.60 19.20 -6.65
C LEU A 190 -17.14 17.74 -6.72
N ILE A 191 -16.12 17.50 -7.53
CA ILE A 191 -15.35 16.26 -7.53
C ILE A 191 -13.90 16.53 -7.10
N TYR A 192 -13.37 15.64 -6.28
CA TYR A 192 -12.03 15.74 -5.71
C TYR A 192 -11.14 14.68 -6.35
N VAL A 193 -10.00 15.12 -6.88
CA VAL A 193 -9.09 14.28 -7.67
C VAL A 193 -7.66 14.42 -7.17
N GLY A 194 -7.00 13.29 -6.93
CA GLY A 194 -5.60 13.21 -6.54
C GLY A 194 -4.68 12.80 -7.69
N MET A 195 -3.39 12.71 -7.38
CA MET A 195 -2.36 12.31 -8.33
C MET A 195 -1.29 11.43 -7.71
N GLN A 196 -0.54 10.71 -8.54
CA GLN A 196 0.68 9.98 -8.19
C GLN A 196 1.87 10.52 -8.97
N GLY A 197 3.08 10.06 -8.66
CA GLY A 197 4.30 10.42 -9.36
C GLY A 197 5.39 10.98 -8.45
N SER A 198 5.27 10.85 -7.12
CA SER A 198 6.32 11.26 -6.18
C SER A 198 7.68 10.69 -6.52
N THR A 199 7.74 9.41 -6.94
CA THR A 199 8.99 8.73 -7.30
C THR A 199 9.64 9.28 -8.58
N GLY A 200 8.92 10.07 -9.38
CA GLY A 200 9.40 10.73 -10.60
C GLY A 200 9.63 12.23 -10.43
N GLY A 201 9.50 12.77 -9.20
CA GLY A 201 9.69 14.19 -8.94
C GLY A 201 8.51 15.07 -9.37
N ALA A 202 7.31 14.52 -9.47
CA ALA A 202 6.12 15.34 -9.70
C ALA A 202 5.89 16.29 -8.52
N ARG A 203 5.56 17.55 -8.77
CA ARG A 203 5.11 18.49 -7.75
C ARG A 203 3.68 18.13 -7.33
N GLY A 204 3.51 17.66 -6.09
CA GLY A 204 2.25 17.15 -5.56
C GLY A 204 1.16 18.21 -5.48
N ARG A 205 -0.05 17.83 -5.89
CA ARG A 205 -1.23 18.70 -5.83
C ARG A 205 -2.54 17.93 -5.81
N ALA A 206 -3.55 18.49 -5.18
CA ALA A 206 -4.91 18.00 -5.17
C ALA A 206 -5.83 19.00 -5.89
N TYR A 207 -6.87 18.48 -6.54
CA TYR A 207 -7.82 19.30 -7.30
C TYR A 207 -9.25 19.12 -6.79
N ALA A 208 -10.04 20.19 -6.85
CA ALA A 208 -11.49 20.07 -6.94
C ALA A 208 -11.97 20.67 -8.26
N LEU A 209 -12.91 19.98 -8.91
CA LEU A 209 -13.53 20.40 -10.15
C LEU A 209 -15.04 20.53 -9.95
N ASP A 210 -15.66 21.45 -10.65
CA ASP A 210 -17.12 21.51 -10.77
C ASP A 210 -17.66 20.24 -11.44
N ALA A 211 -18.57 19.55 -10.79
CA ALA A 211 -19.10 18.26 -11.26
C ALA A 211 -19.97 18.38 -12.52
N SER A 212 -20.48 19.57 -12.80
CA SER A 212 -21.33 19.82 -13.98
C SER A 212 -20.53 20.16 -15.24
N THR A 213 -19.41 20.90 -15.09
CA THR A 213 -18.64 21.46 -16.20
C THR A 213 -17.25 20.85 -16.36
N GLY A 214 -16.68 20.25 -15.30
CA GLY A 214 -15.30 19.79 -15.25
C GLY A 214 -14.28 20.93 -15.10
N GLU A 215 -14.70 22.15 -14.85
CA GLU A 215 -13.78 23.26 -14.59
C GLU A 215 -13.12 23.14 -13.23
N VAL A 216 -11.83 23.50 -13.15
CA VAL A 216 -11.09 23.47 -11.89
C VAL A 216 -11.58 24.58 -10.98
N ALA A 217 -12.21 24.20 -9.87
CA ALA A 217 -12.67 25.13 -8.84
C ALA A 217 -11.49 25.63 -7.98
N TRP A 218 -10.57 24.71 -7.63
CA TRP A 218 -9.35 25.07 -6.90
C TRP A 218 -8.28 23.96 -7.04
N THR A 219 -7.03 24.37 -6.85
CA THR A 219 -5.85 23.50 -6.74
C THR A 219 -5.14 23.78 -5.43
N PHE A 220 -4.79 22.72 -4.68
CA PHE A 220 -3.92 22.80 -3.52
C PHE A 220 -2.57 22.20 -3.84
N TRP A 221 -1.48 22.98 -3.71
CA TRP A 221 -0.11 22.55 -3.93
C TRP A 221 0.50 21.97 -2.64
N ALA A 222 0.80 20.69 -2.64
CA ALA A 222 1.37 20.01 -1.47
C ALA A 222 2.88 20.21 -1.33
N ALA A 223 3.57 20.59 -2.41
CA ALA A 223 4.92 21.16 -2.35
C ALA A 223 4.78 22.68 -2.67
N PRO A 224 4.65 23.54 -1.64
CA PRO A 224 4.33 24.96 -1.83
C PRO A 224 5.48 25.73 -2.49
N GLY A 225 5.12 26.65 -3.38
CA GLY A 225 6.04 27.55 -4.05
C GLY A 225 6.32 28.83 -3.25
N PRO A 226 7.14 29.75 -3.80
CA PRO A 226 7.51 30.99 -3.13
C PRO A 226 6.28 31.84 -2.75
N GLY A 227 6.24 32.28 -1.51
CA GLY A 227 5.12 33.07 -0.94
C GLY A 227 3.97 32.23 -0.40
N GLU A 228 3.95 30.91 -0.64
CA GLU A 228 2.98 29.98 -0.06
C GLU A 228 3.48 29.46 1.29
N PHE A 229 2.57 29.22 2.22
CA PHE A 229 2.88 28.67 3.54
C PHE A 229 3.57 27.30 3.42
N GLY A 230 4.73 27.14 4.09
CA GLY A 230 5.52 25.93 4.10
C GLY A 230 6.62 25.86 3.02
N ASN A 231 6.73 26.85 2.12
CA ASN A 231 7.84 26.93 1.16
C ASN A 231 9.19 27.06 1.84
N ASP A 232 9.25 27.73 3.00
CA ASP A 232 10.43 27.90 3.85
C ASP A 232 10.97 26.59 4.44
N THR A 233 10.19 25.51 4.38
CA THR A 233 10.59 24.15 4.76
C THR A 233 11.30 23.38 3.64
N TRP A 234 11.51 24.00 2.48
CA TRP A 234 12.18 23.45 1.31
C TRP A 234 13.42 24.26 0.97
N ALA A 235 14.59 23.61 0.88
CA ALA A 235 15.81 24.29 0.48
C ALA A 235 15.80 24.69 -1.00
N GLY A 236 16.07 25.97 -1.27
CA GLY A 236 16.16 26.48 -2.65
C GLY A 236 14.97 26.16 -3.50
N GLU A 237 15.20 25.55 -4.67
CA GLU A 237 14.18 25.18 -5.65
C GLU A 237 13.68 23.72 -5.53
N SER A 238 14.05 23.02 -4.45
CA SER A 238 13.70 21.59 -4.29
C SER A 238 12.19 21.32 -4.24
N TRP A 239 11.38 22.32 -3.91
CA TRP A 239 9.92 22.26 -3.97
C TRP A 239 9.35 22.01 -5.38
N ARG A 240 10.08 22.39 -6.46
CA ARG A 240 9.63 22.22 -7.85
C ARG A 240 9.39 20.75 -8.21
N THR A 241 10.22 19.87 -7.67
CA THR A 241 10.10 18.42 -7.84
C THR A 241 9.77 17.73 -6.52
N GLY A 242 9.08 18.42 -5.61
CA GLY A 242 9.00 18.06 -4.19
C GLY A 242 8.28 16.75 -3.85
N GLY A 243 7.64 16.06 -4.78
CA GLY A 243 6.82 14.88 -4.43
C GLY A 243 5.55 15.29 -3.70
N ALA A 244 5.29 14.69 -2.53
CA ALA A 244 4.12 14.98 -1.69
C ALA A 244 2.78 14.82 -2.44
N VAL A 245 2.57 13.72 -3.14
CA VAL A 245 1.36 13.50 -3.96
C VAL A 245 0.23 12.84 -3.18
N PRO A 246 -1.04 13.27 -3.37
CA PRO A 246 -2.21 12.66 -2.74
C PRO A 246 -2.75 11.54 -3.64
N TRP A 247 -2.14 10.36 -3.61
CA TRP A 247 -2.51 9.25 -4.50
C TRP A 247 -3.57 8.31 -3.93
N ILE A 248 -4.16 8.67 -2.78
CA ILE A 248 -5.33 8.03 -2.19
C ILE A 248 -6.50 9.03 -2.12
N HIS A 249 -7.72 8.54 -2.01
CA HIS A 249 -8.90 9.39 -1.93
C HIS A 249 -9.07 10.05 -0.54
N PRO A 250 -9.64 11.25 -0.48
CA PRO A 250 -9.87 11.97 0.76
C PRO A 250 -11.11 11.46 1.52
N ALA A 251 -11.19 11.85 2.81
CA ALA A 251 -12.44 11.86 3.55
C ALA A 251 -13.04 13.27 3.56
N ILE A 252 -14.37 13.36 3.70
CA ILE A 252 -15.09 14.63 3.72
C ILE A 252 -15.97 14.72 4.97
N ASP A 253 -15.87 15.81 5.70
CA ASP A 253 -16.81 16.17 6.75
C ASP A 253 -17.84 17.16 6.20
N PRO A 254 -19.07 16.70 5.93
CA PRO A 254 -20.12 17.56 5.37
C PRO A 254 -20.62 18.62 6.36
N GLU A 255 -20.45 18.42 7.66
CA GLU A 255 -20.90 19.37 8.70
C GLU A 255 -19.88 20.48 8.92
N LEU A 256 -18.58 20.15 8.86
CA LEU A 256 -17.51 21.14 8.98
C LEU A 256 -17.14 21.78 7.63
N GLY A 257 -17.62 21.21 6.53
CA GLY A 257 -17.24 21.65 5.17
C GLY A 257 -15.75 21.45 4.88
N LEU A 258 -15.15 20.39 5.44
CA LEU A 258 -13.72 20.09 5.32
C LEU A 258 -13.49 18.82 4.52
N VAL A 259 -12.42 18.83 3.73
CA VAL A 259 -11.85 17.65 3.07
C VAL A 259 -10.48 17.36 3.66
N TYR A 260 -10.24 16.10 4.03
CA TYR A 260 -9.00 15.64 4.65
C TYR A 260 -8.25 14.76 3.67
N TRP A 261 -7.03 15.17 3.36
CA TRP A 261 -6.19 14.47 2.40
C TRP A 261 -4.85 14.09 3.01
N THR A 262 -4.41 12.85 2.80
CA THR A 262 -3.06 12.39 3.16
C THR A 262 -2.14 12.50 1.95
N PHE A 263 -0.90 12.91 2.20
CA PHE A 263 0.12 13.13 1.19
C PHE A 263 1.31 12.19 1.40
N SER A 264 1.87 11.71 0.29
CA SER A 264 3.04 10.84 0.27
C SER A 264 4.33 11.56 0.68
N GLY A 265 5.44 10.81 0.70
CA GLY A 265 6.77 11.33 0.98
C GLY A 265 7.28 12.33 -0.06
N PRO A 266 8.39 13.03 0.25
CA PRO A 266 9.03 13.99 -0.63
C PRO A 266 9.86 13.30 -1.72
N TYR A 267 10.33 14.08 -2.69
CA TYR A 267 11.29 13.63 -3.70
C TYR A 267 12.60 14.46 -3.61
N PRO A 268 13.76 13.85 -3.78
CA PRO A 268 14.04 12.40 -3.86
C PRO A 268 13.61 11.66 -2.59
N ARG A 269 12.91 10.51 -2.73
CA ARG A 269 12.25 9.84 -1.60
C ARG A 269 13.20 9.23 -0.55
N THR A 270 14.44 8.88 -0.98
CA THR A 270 15.44 8.21 -0.13
C THR A 270 16.77 8.96 -0.06
N ASP A 271 16.83 10.19 -0.59
CA ASP A 271 17.96 11.09 -0.50
C ASP A 271 17.48 12.49 -0.11
N GLY A 272 17.77 12.89 1.13
CA GLY A 272 17.38 14.19 1.69
C GLY A 272 18.40 15.30 1.45
N SER A 273 19.59 14.99 0.92
CA SER A 273 20.75 15.90 0.88
C SER A 273 20.48 17.21 0.13
N SER A 274 19.59 17.18 -0.88
CA SER A 274 19.24 18.33 -1.73
C SER A 274 18.04 19.16 -1.25
N ARG A 275 17.29 18.68 -0.24
CA ARG A 275 16.01 19.26 0.18
C ARG A 275 15.91 19.51 1.68
N ALA A 276 16.94 20.12 2.28
CA ALA A 276 16.95 20.44 3.71
C ALA A 276 15.65 21.10 4.18
N GLY A 277 15.25 20.84 5.42
CA GLY A 277 14.00 21.27 6.05
C GLY A 277 12.97 20.14 6.13
N ASP A 278 11.83 20.39 6.74
CA ASP A 278 10.81 19.37 7.03
C ASP A 278 10.01 18.94 5.80
N ASN A 279 10.06 19.71 4.71
CA ASN A 279 9.43 19.46 3.41
C ASN A 279 7.89 19.38 3.47
N LEU A 280 7.24 20.41 4.04
CA LEU A 280 5.77 20.49 4.07
C LEU A 280 5.20 20.56 2.63
N PHE A 281 4.13 19.85 2.30
CA PHE A 281 3.27 18.97 3.14
C PHE A 281 3.53 17.48 2.86
N ALA A 282 4.77 17.09 2.55
CA ALA A 282 5.08 15.68 2.48
C ALA A 282 4.75 14.99 3.81
N ASN A 283 4.34 13.71 3.76
CA ASN A 283 3.98 12.89 4.91
C ASN A 283 3.00 13.56 5.88
N SER A 284 2.06 14.34 5.34
CA SER A 284 1.09 15.10 6.13
C SER A 284 -0.34 14.65 5.86
N ILE A 285 -1.20 14.86 6.84
CA ILE A 285 -2.63 15.02 6.62
C ILE A 285 -2.94 16.52 6.61
N VAL A 286 -3.76 16.94 5.65
CA VAL A 286 -4.14 18.34 5.50
C VAL A 286 -5.66 18.45 5.45
N ALA A 287 -6.24 19.32 6.30
CA ALA A 287 -7.64 19.68 6.24
C ALA A 287 -7.81 20.95 5.41
N LEU A 288 -8.58 20.83 4.33
CA LEU A 288 -8.88 21.92 3.41
C LEU A 288 -10.38 22.27 3.46
N GLU A 289 -10.73 23.53 3.31
CA GLU A 289 -12.12 23.92 3.04
C GLU A 289 -12.59 23.29 1.73
N ALA A 290 -13.65 22.52 1.78
CA ALA A 290 -14.13 21.73 0.63
C ALA A 290 -14.41 22.62 -0.61
N LYS A 291 -14.98 23.82 -0.40
CA LYS A 291 -15.36 24.74 -1.51
C LYS A 291 -14.22 25.59 -2.05
N THR A 292 -13.18 25.86 -1.26
CA THR A 292 -12.16 26.86 -1.60
C THR A 292 -10.74 26.30 -1.68
N GLY A 293 -10.49 25.09 -1.17
CA GLY A 293 -9.16 24.52 -1.07
C GLY A 293 -8.25 25.21 -0.03
N LYS A 294 -8.76 26.19 0.74
CA LYS A 294 -7.97 26.86 1.76
C LYS A 294 -7.64 25.91 2.90
N ARG A 295 -6.34 25.86 3.26
CA ARG A 295 -5.87 25.05 4.39
C ARG A 295 -6.40 25.60 5.72
N ARG A 296 -7.04 24.73 6.50
CA ARG A 296 -7.48 25.01 7.88
C ARG A 296 -6.41 24.63 8.87
N TRP A 297 -5.90 23.42 8.76
CA TRP A 297 -4.81 22.88 9.57
C TRP A 297 -4.08 21.77 8.82
N HIS A 298 -2.93 21.35 9.33
CA HIS A 298 -2.19 20.19 8.88
C HIS A 298 -1.47 19.55 10.05
N PHE A 299 -1.10 18.28 9.86
CA PHE A 299 -0.21 17.56 10.77
C PHE A 299 0.75 16.72 9.91
N GLN A 300 2.05 16.83 10.18
CA GLN A 300 3.09 16.05 9.51
C GLN A 300 3.53 14.89 10.41
N SER A 301 3.43 13.65 9.95
CA SER A 301 3.74 12.44 10.72
C SER A 301 5.17 11.94 10.54
N VAL A 302 5.89 12.42 9.52
CA VAL A 302 7.31 12.15 9.31
C VAL A 302 7.97 13.41 8.78
N HIS A 303 8.89 13.98 9.55
CA HIS A 303 9.70 15.11 9.13
C HIS A 303 10.84 14.64 8.25
N HIS A 304 11.09 15.36 7.15
CA HIS A 304 12.23 15.10 6.27
C HIS A 304 12.40 13.61 5.92
N ASP A 305 11.35 12.98 5.41
CA ASP A 305 11.34 11.54 5.13
C ASP A 305 12.42 11.14 4.11
N ILE A 306 13.29 10.21 4.50
CA ILE A 306 14.31 9.57 3.65
C ILE A 306 14.12 8.05 3.57
N TRP A 307 12.99 7.52 4.02
CA TRP A 307 12.70 6.09 4.15
C TRP A 307 11.50 5.62 3.31
N ASP A 308 10.84 6.52 2.57
CA ASP A 308 9.61 6.23 1.83
C ASP A 308 8.44 5.82 2.78
N LEU A 309 8.33 6.51 3.91
CA LEU A 309 7.32 6.26 4.95
C LEU A 309 6.03 7.04 4.72
N ASP A 310 5.48 6.92 3.54
CA ASP A 310 4.30 7.63 3.07
C ASP A 310 3.09 7.59 4.03
N ASN A 311 2.33 8.68 4.08
CA ASN A 311 0.97 8.70 4.57
C ASN A 311 0.01 8.34 3.44
N VAL A 312 -0.38 7.08 3.35
CA VAL A 312 -1.12 6.57 2.18
C VAL A 312 -2.37 5.78 2.51
N MET A 313 -2.75 5.73 3.78
CA MET A 313 -4.07 5.26 4.16
C MET A 313 -5.11 6.36 3.97
N ALA A 314 -6.25 6.00 3.39
CA ALA A 314 -7.39 6.91 3.34
C ALA A 314 -7.82 7.26 4.77
N PRO A 315 -7.92 8.56 5.12
CA PRO A 315 -8.32 8.94 6.47
C PRO A 315 -9.77 8.51 6.75
N VAL A 316 -10.01 8.08 7.98
CA VAL A 316 -11.34 7.67 8.46
C VAL A 316 -11.85 8.69 9.45
N LEU A 317 -13.07 9.18 9.23
CA LEU A 317 -13.74 10.08 10.15
C LEU A 317 -14.69 9.28 11.04
N SER A 318 -14.56 9.46 12.34
CA SER A 318 -15.44 8.81 13.31
C SER A 318 -15.65 9.69 14.54
N ASP A 319 -16.66 9.34 15.32
CA ASP A 319 -16.88 9.89 16.64
C ASP A 319 -16.49 8.81 17.65
N VAL A 320 -15.56 9.12 18.52
CA VAL A 320 -15.04 8.19 19.53
C VAL A 320 -15.23 8.74 20.94
N ARG A 321 -15.30 7.84 21.91
CA ARG A 321 -15.47 8.24 23.31
C ARG A 321 -14.12 8.20 24.03
N VAL A 322 -13.55 9.38 24.31
CA VAL A 322 -12.30 9.51 25.05
C VAL A 322 -12.58 10.30 26.33
N ASP A 323 -12.13 9.80 27.48
CA ASP A 323 -12.35 10.41 28.79
C ASP A 323 -13.83 10.80 29.06
N ARG A 324 -14.75 9.90 28.71
CA ARG A 324 -16.21 10.08 28.81
C ARG A 324 -16.79 11.22 27.97
N ARG A 325 -15.99 11.77 27.03
CA ARG A 325 -16.44 12.81 26.08
C ARG A 325 -16.43 12.27 24.68
N THR A 326 -17.43 12.61 23.88
CA THR A 326 -17.41 12.36 22.45
C THR A 326 -16.40 13.29 21.79
N ARG A 327 -15.44 12.73 21.07
CA ARG A 327 -14.45 13.42 20.24
C ARG A 327 -14.72 13.13 18.78
N GLN A 328 -14.81 14.16 17.99
CA GLN A 328 -14.89 14.07 16.54
C GLN A 328 -13.47 13.95 15.99
N VAL A 329 -13.12 12.77 15.50
CA VAL A 329 -11.73 12.48 15.11
C VAL A 329 -11.58 12.17 13.63
N VAL A 330 -10.39 12.45 13.12
CA VAL A 330 -9.84 11.85 11.92
C VAL A 330 -8.74 10.89 12.34
N VAL A 331 -8.83 9.66 11.84
CA VAL A 331 -7.86 8.60 12.10
C VAL A 331 -7.20 8.21 10.79
N TYR A 332 -5.90 8.14 10.77
CA TYR A 332 -5.14 7.56 9.67
C TYR A 332 -3.94 6.81 10.20
N GLY A 333 -3.54 5.79 9.47
CA GLY A 333 -2.30 5.08 9.68
C GLY A 333 -1.28 5.45 8.60
N SER A 334 -0.08 4.97 8.76
CA SER A 334 0.97 5.13 7.77
C SER A 334 1.90 3.92 7.75
N LYS A 335 2.88 3.96 6.85
CA LYS A 335 3.93 2.94 6.77
C LYS A 335 4.73 2.79 8.08
N VAL A 336 4.71 3.80 8.96
CA VAL A 336 5.35 3.70 10.29
C VAL A 336 4.65 2.73 11.24
N GLY A 337 3.47 2.23 10.89
CA GLY A 337 2.76 1.24 11.71
C GLY A 337 2.14 1.78 12.99
N MET A 338 1.87 3.08 13.03
CA MET A 338 1.17 3.80 14.11
C MET A 338 -0.07 4.47 13.57
N TYR A 339 -1.07 4.68 14.45
CA TYR A 339 -2.21 5.53 14.15
C TYR A 339 -2.03 6.92 14.73
N TYR A 340 -2.42 7.88 13.92
CA TYR A 340 -2.55 9.29 14.31
C TYR A 340 -4.04 9.60 14.43
N ILE A 341 -4.47 9.89 15.65
CA ILE A 341 -5.86 10.18 15.99
C ILE A 341 -5.94 11.64 16.38
N LEU A 342 -6.49 12.45 15.48
CA LEU A 342 -6.52 13.90 15.61
C LEU A 342 -7.96 14.39 15.72
N ASP A 343 -8.18 15.47 16.50
CA ASP A 343 -9.42 16.23 16.45
C ASP A 343 -9.60 16.77 15.02
N ARG A 344 -10.71 16.41 14.36
CA ARG A 344 -10.90 16.73 12.95
C ARG A 344 -11.16 18.21 12.68
N ARG A 345 -11.44 19.04 13.73
CA ARG A 345 -11.61 20.49 13.60
C ARG A 345 -10.29 21.24 13.67
N THR A 346 -9.38 20.79 14.53
CA THR A 346 -8.16 21.52 14.90
C THR A 346 -6.86 20.87 14.46
N GLY A 347 -6.87 19.54 14.22
CA GLY A 347 -5.66 18.77 13.96
C GLY A 347 -4.85 18.40 15.19
N GLU A 348 -5.33 18.75 16.38
CA GLU A 348 -4.67 18.39 17.65
C GLU A 348 -4.77 16.91 17.95
N ALA A 349 -3.68 16.31 18.42
CA ALA A 349 -3.64 14.90 18.77
C ALA A 349 -4.49 14.59 20.00
N VAL A 350 -5.45 13.68 19.89
CA VAL A 350 -6.40 13.34 20.96
C VAL A 350 -5.71 12.63 22.12
N HIS A 351 -4.69 11.80 21.84
CA HIS A 351 -3.94 11.06 22.86
C HIS A 351 -2.57 11.68 23.16
N GLY A 352 -2.35 12.92 22.71
CA GLY A 352 -1.05 13.59 22.80
C GLY A 352 -0.10 13.18 21.69
N MET A 353 0.94 13.99 21.54
CA MET A 353 2.01 13.82 20.57
C MET A 353 3.33 14.18 21.23
N THR A 354 4.36 13.37 21.04
CA THR A 354 5.69 13.62 21.62
C THR A 354 6.73 13.63 20.52
N GLU A 355 7.42 14.76 20.37
CA GLU A 355 8.61 14.83 19.53
C GLU A 355 9.76 14.11 20.23
N LYS A 356 10.22 13.00 19.65
CA LYS A 356 11.34 12.22 20.20
C LYS A 356 12.59 12.39 19.35
N PRO A 357 13.77 12.57 19.98
CA PRO A 357 15.03 12.55 19.25
C PRO A 357 15.23 11.26 18.45
N VAL A 358 15.74 11.37 17.24
CA VAL A 358 16.05 10.25 16.36
C VAL A 358 17.50 10.31 15.87
N PRO A 359 18.09 9.19 15.39
CA PRO A 359 19.42 9.19 14.82
C PRO A 359 19.56 10.18 13.67
N GLN A 360 20.70 10.84 13.58
CA GLN A 360 20.97 11.93 12.63
C GLN A 360 22.05 11.55 11.63
N ASP A 361 21.91 11.99 10.38
CA ASP A 361 22.98 12.07 9.40
C ASP A 361 22.99 13.47 8.75
N VAL A 362 24.07 14.21 8.97
CA VAL A 362 24.20 15.59 8.49
C VAL A 362 24.23 15.71 6.97
N ARG A 363 24.63 14.65 6.26
CA ARG A 363 24.65 14.58 4.80
C ARG A 363 23.24 14.46 4.24
N GLN A 364 22.39 13.68 4.92
CA GLN A 364 20.97 13.51 4.60
C GLN A 364 20.10 14.68 5.07
N LYS A 365 20.65 15.61 5.89
CA LYS A 365 19.88 16.73 6.46
C LYS A 365 18.69 16.29 7.31
N THR A 366 18.82 15.14 7.99
CA THR A 366 17.74 14.53 8.78
C THR A 366 17.16 15.47 9.83
N ALA A 367 15.85 15.37 10.07
CA ALA A 367 15.19 16.10 11.14
C ALA A 367 15.66 15.61 12.51
N PRO A 368 15.83 16.50 13.51
CA PRO A 368 16.36 16.13 14.83
C PRO A 368 15.39 15.28 15.66
N THR A 369 14.12 15.41 15.41
CA THR A 369 13.05 14.70 16.09
C THR A 369 12.03 14.16 15.10
N GLN A 370 11.20 13.22 15.57
CA GLN A 370 10.04 12.73 14.85
C GLN A 370 8.84 12.64 15.80
N PRO A 371 7.60 12.83 15.30
CA PRO A 371 6.39 12.79 16.11
C PRO A 371 5.93 11.36 16.40
N PHE A 372 5.81 11.03 17.68
CA PHE A 372 5.27 9.77 18.15
C PHE A 372 3.91 10.01 18.82
N PRO A 373 2.82 9.43 18.29
CA PRO A 373 1.50 9.55 18.89
C PRO A 373 1.44 8.81 20.23
N GLY A 374 0.61 9.29 21.15
CA GLY A 374 0.24 8.54 22.35
C GLY A 374 -0.51 7.26 21.96
N GLY A 375 -0.24 6.17 22.66
CA GLY A 375 -0.78 4.84 22.39
C GLY A 375 0.30 3.84 22.00
N GLU A 376 -0.10 2.76 21.31
CA GLU A 376 0.79 1.67 20.91
C GLU A 376 0.77 1.45 19.39
N PRO A 377 1.91 1.11 18.76
CA PRO A 377 1.93 0.76 17.35
C PRO A 377 1.20 -0.56 17.11
N PHE A 378 0.55 -0.69 15.93
CA PHE A 378 -0.13 -1.93 15.54
C PHE A 378 0.80 -2.95 14.86
N VAL A 379 2.06 -2.57 14.58
CA VAL A 379 3.12 -3.47 14.14
C VAL A 379 4.39 -3.21 14.97
N PRO A 380 5.30 -4.18 15.09
CA PRO A 380 6.60 -3.98 15.72
C PRO A 380 7.36 -2.80 15.11
N GLN A 381 8.25 -2.18 15.86
CA GLN A 381 9.04 -1.03 15.44
C GLN A 381 10.53 -1.36 15.22
N GLU A 382 10.87 -2.63 15.28
CA GLU A 382 12.21 -3.15 15.05
C GLU A 382 12.21 -4.26 14.02
N PRO A 383 13.27 -4.42 13.22
CA PRO A 383 13.36 -5.46 12.21
C PRO A 383 13.16 -6.85 12.79
N ARG A 384 12.27 -7.62 12.17
CA ARG A 384 12.13 -9.06 12.41
C ARG A 384 12.75 -9.78 11.23
N LEU A 385 14.01 -10.15 11.35
CA LEU A 385 14.78 -10.84 10.32
C LEU A 385 14.57 -12.37 10.43
N GLY A 386 13.34 -12.84 10.23
CA GLY A 386 13.00 -14.27 10.16
C GLY A 386 13.63 -15.12 11.27
N LYS A 387 14.17 -16.31 10.94
CA LYS A 387 14.99 -17.13 11.85
C LYS A 387 16.47 -16.72 11.84
N ALA A 388 16.85 -15.68 11.12
CA ALA A 388 18.23 -15.18 11.14
C ALA A 388 18.54 -14.67 12.56
N THR A 389 19.22 -15.48 13.32
CA THR A 389 19.69 -15.17 14.67
C THR A 389 20.90 -14.25 14.67
N ARG A 390 21.35 -13.82 13.49
CA ARG A 390 22.50 -12.94 13.27
C ARG A 390 22.10 -11.72 12.43
N PRO A 391 22.79 -10.57 12.63
CA PRO A 391 22.69 -9.45 11.72
C PRO A 391 22.96 -9.92 10.28
N VAL A 392 22.14 -9.49 9.35
CA VAL A 392 22.43 -9.73 7.92
C VAL A 392 23.80 -9.12 7.64
N PRO A 393 24.81 -9.89 7.18
CA PRO A 393 26.13 -9.36 6.92
C PRO A 393 26.00 -8.12 6.04
N PHE A 394 26.72 -7.04 6.37
CA PHE A 394 26.76 -5.75 5.66
C PHE A 394 25.58 -4.81 5.83
N TYR A 395 24.46 -5.22 6.43
CA TYR A 395 23.41 -4.29 6.81
C TYR A 395 23.52 -3.97 8.30
N GLU A 396 23.49 -2.70 8.63
CA GLU A 396 23.17 -2.29 10.00
C GLU A 396 21.67 -2.50 10.21
N THR A 397 21.32 -3.17 11.29
CA THR A 397 19.92 -3.29 11.71
C THR A 397 19.58 -2.05 12.51
N GLY A 398 18.68 -1.23 12.00
CA GLY A 398 18.21 -0.02 12.65
C GLY A 398 16.74 -0.08 13.01
N GLY A 399 16.35 0.60 14.07
CA GLY A 399 14.94 0.89 14.34
C GLY A 399 14.37 1.89 13.34
N LEU A 400 13.08 2.14 13.47
CA LEU A 400 12.40 3.18 12.70
C LEU A 400 13.18 4.51 12.77
N TYR A 401 13.30 5.21 11.64
CA TYR A 401 14.05 6.47 11.48
C TYR A 401 15.58 6.37 11.57
N THR A 402 16.17 5.19 11.45
CA THR A 402 17.62 5.08 11.30
C THR A 402 18.06 5.56 9.93
N PRO A 403 18.93 6.59 9.82
CA PRO A 403 19.40 7.08 8.53
C PRO A 403 20.41 6.11 7.89
N HIS A 404 20.50 6.17 6.58
CA HIS A 404 21.40 5.35 5.77
C HIS A 404 22.32 6.27 4.94
N TRP A 405 23.60 5.92 4.82
CA TRP A 405 24.57 6.61 3.96
C TRP A 405 25.76 5.72 3.61
N ASP A 406 26.70 5.54 4.55
CA ASP A 406 27.95 4.81 4.30
C ASP A 406 27.73 3.30 4.23
N ARG A 407 26.75 2.80 4.96
CA ARG A 407 26.38 1.39 5.03
C ARG A 407 24.92 1.18 4.71
N PRO A 408 24.57 0.04 4.12
CA PRO A 408 23.20 -0.35 4.02
C PRO A 408 22.57 -0.52 5.40
N VAL A 409 21.35 -0.03 5.57
CA VAL A 409 20.57 -0.14 6.81
C VAL A 409 19.29 -0.88 6.52
N ILE A 410 18.94 -1.90 7.32
CA ILE A 410 17.62 -2.51 7.33
C ILE A 410 16.80 -1.87 8.43
N ILE A 411 15.65 -1.32 8.08
CA ILE A 411 14.68 -0.79 9.03
C ILE A 411 13.36 -1.56 8.96
N PHE A 412 12.61 -1.49 10.05
CA PHE A 412 11.25 -1.97 10.13
C PHE A 412 10.42 -1.05 11.06
N PRO A 413 9.18 -0.71 10.70
CA PRO A 413 8.58 -0.88 9.37
C PRO A 413 9.35 -0.14 8.29
N GLY A 414 9.36 -0.69 7.08
CA GLY A 414 10.04 -0.07 5.93
C GLY A 414 9.05 0.46 4.89
N ALA A 415 9.55 0.74 3.69
CA ALA A 415 8.78 1.30 2.57
C ALA A 415 7.58 0.44 2.12
N GLY A 416 7.53 -0.82 2.47
CA GLY A 416 6.40 -1.72 2.16
C GLY A 416 5.81 -2.40 3.38
N GLY A 417 6.19 -1.99 4.62
CA GLY A 417 5.70 -2.57 5.87
C GLY A 417 4.75 -1.65 6.63
N GLY A 418 4.31 -2.08 7.80
CA GLY A 418 3.30 -1.36 8.57
C GLY A 418 1.98 -1.27 7.81
N GLY A 419 1.36 -0.12 7.78
CA GLY A 419 0.19 0.13 6.93
C GLY A 419 0.59 0.72 5.58
N ASP A 420 -0.18 0.42 4.53
CA ASP A 420 -0.04 1.04 3.24
C ASP A 420 -1.44 1.44 2.72
N TRP A 421 -1.79 1.28 1.45
CA TRP A 421 -3.04 1.78 0.88
C TRP A 421 -4.28 0.85 1.05
N ALA A 422 -4.20 -0.18 1.88
CA ALA A 422 -5.37 -0.97 2.26
C ALA A 422 -6.41 -0.08 2.97
N GLN A 423 -7.68 -0.17 2.53
CA GLN A 423 -8.75 0.61 3.15
C GLN A 423 -9.01 0.10 4.58
N LEU A 424 -9.00 1.04 5.52
CA LEU A 424 -9.39 0.81 6.90
C LEU A 424 -10.90 0.57 7.00
N SER A 425 -11.35 -0.04 8.09
CA SER A 425 -12.77 -0.09 8.43
C SER A 425 -13.00 0.36 9.86
N PHE A 426 -13.90 1.30 10.08
CA PHE A 426 -14.42 1.62 11.41
C PHE A 426 -15.75 0.92 11.62
N ASN A 427 -15.83 0.08 12.64
CA ASN A 427 -17.05 -0.63 12.97
C ASN A 427 -17.78 0.04 14.14
N PRO A 428 -18.96 0.65 13.92
CA PRO A 428 -19.71 1.31 14.98
C PRO A 428 -20.26 0.38 16.07
N HIS A 429 -20.26 -0.94 15.85
CA HIS A 429 -20.69 -1.90 16.88
C HIS A 429 -19.60 -2.23 17.88
N THR A 430 -18.34 -2.22 17.48
CA THR A 430 -17.19 -2.47 18.38
C THR A 430 -16.53 -1.18 18.81
N GLY A 431 -16.68 -0.11 18.02
CA GLY A 431 -15.92 1.13 18.16
C GLY A 431 -14.49 1.04 17.67
N TRP A 432 -14.11 -0.07 17.04
CA TRP A 432 -12.73 -0.34 16.65
C TRP A 432 -12.47 -0.04 15.17
N ILE A 433 -11.20 0.19 14.88
CA ILE A 433 -10.66 0.30 13.53
C ILE A 433 -9.91 -0.97 13.18
N TYR A 434 -10.18 -1.51 12.00
CA TYR A 434 -9.51 -2.70 11.48
C TYR A 434 -8.56 -2.32 10.35
N VAL A 435 -7.37 -2.92 10.35
CA VAL A 435 -6.32 -2.66 9.38
C VAL A 435 -5.65 -3.94 8.92
N GLY A 436 -5.45 -4.05 7.60
CA GLY A 436 -4.51 -5.01 7.04
C GLY A 436 -3.09 -4.42 7.08
N TYR A 437 -2.13 -5.17 7.61
CA TYR A 437 -0.75 -4.73 7.75
C TYR A 437 0.26 -5.65 7.08
N GLY A 438 1.46 -5.14 6.84
CA GLY A 438 2.61 -5.87 6.32
C GLY A 438 3.75 -5.92 7.32
N LEU A 439 4.44 -7.07 7.37
CA LEU A 439 5.68 -7.28 8.09
C LEU A 439 6.81 -7.43 7.06
N ILE A 440 7.24 -6.32 6.48
CA ILE A 440 8.20 -6.28 5.38
C ILE A 440 9.33 -5.33 5.76
N ASN A 441 10.53 -5.86 5.93
CA ASN A 441 11.72 -5.04 6.13
C ASN A 441 12.10 -4.32 4.84
N SER A 442 12.74 -3.17 4.97
CA SER A 442 13.36 -2.47 3.83
C SER A 442 14.82 -2.20 4.12
N GLY A 443 15.66 -2.58 3.18
CA GLY A 443 17.07 -2.22 3.15
C GLY A 443 17.26 -0.94 2.35
N PHE A 444 18.03 -0.01 2.87
CA PHE A 444 18.41 1.23 2.22
C PHE A 444 19.93 1.31 2.11
N SER A 445 20.42 1.69 0.95
CA SER A 445 21.84 1.93 0.76
C SER A 445 22.07 3.11 -0.17
N ASN A 446 22.98 3.99 0.20
CA ASN A 446 23.47 5.05 -0.67
C ASN A 446 24.78 4.56 -1.34
N ALA A 447 24.68 3.60 -2.24
CA ALA A 447 25.83 3.11 -2.97
C ALA A 447 26.33 4.19 -3.93
N ARG A 448 27.54 4.73 -3.64
CA ARG A 448 28.39 5.60 -4.47
C ARG A 448 27.71 6.20 -5.71
N GLY A 449 27.25 7.45 -5.63
CA GLY A 449 26.72 8.17 -6.78
C GLY A 449 25.27 8.63 -6.66
N GLY A 450 24.68 8.71 -5.47
CA GLY A 450 23.49 9.52 -5.23
C GLY A 450 22.14 8.86 -5.56
N ARG A 451 22.06 7.54 -5.71
CA ARG A 451 20.77 6.83 -5.75
C ARG A 451 20.72 5.80 -4.64
N VAL A 452 19.87 6.08 -3.66
CA VAL A 452 19.54 5.11 -2.64
C VAL A 452 18.59 4.09 -3.25
N ASN A 453 19.02 2.83 -3.27
CA ASN A 453 18.18 1.73 -3.68
C ASN A 453 17.44 1.17 -2.47
N THR A 454 16.12 1.15 -2.55
CA THR A 454 15.30 0.40 -1.62
C THR A 454 15.38 -1.06 -2.05
N SER A 455 15.94 -1.91 -1.21
CA SER A 455 15.99 -3.35 -1.44
C SER A 455 15.17 -4.07 -0.37
N ARG A 456 14.59 -5.19 -0.77
CA ARG A 456 14.06 -6.16 0.18
C ARG A 456 15.08 -7.28 0.28
N PRO A 457 15.53 -7.67 1.48
CA PRO A 457 16.49 -8.76 1.60
C PRO A 457 15.99 -10.01 0.89
N LEU A 458 16.85 -10.62 0.07
CA LEU A 458 16.52 -11.87 -0.60
C LEU A 458 16.31 -13.00 0.41
N GLY A 459 15.36 -13.89 0.09
CA GLY A 459 15.02 -15.01 0.96
C GLY A 459 14.14 -14.63 2.15
N GLU A 460 13.87 -13.34 2.37
CA GLU A 460 12.97 -12.90 3.43
C GLU A 460 11.51 -13.18 3.07
N TYR A 461 10.72 -13.55 4.09
CA TYR A 461 9.30 -13.78 3.93
C TYR A 461 8.51 -12.48 4.00
N PHE A 462 7.56 -12.33 3.10
CA PHE A 462 6.54 -11.30 3.16
C PHE A 462 5.37 -11.81 3.99
N ALA A 463 5.28 -11.38 5.21
CA ALA A 463 4.18 -11.69 6.10
C ALA A 463 3.36 -10.43 6.42
N GLY A 464 2.33 -10.58 7.20
CA GLY A 464 1.48 -9.50 7.68
C GLY A 464 0.30 -10.06 8.42
N GLY A 465 -0.81 -9.35 8.40
CA GLY A 465 -2.01 -9.79 9.10
C GLY A 465 -3.06 -8.71 9.21
N ILE A 466 -3.90 -8.85 10.21
CA ILE A 466 -4.97 -7.92 10.54
C ILE A 466 -4.87 -7.53 12.01
N ALA A 467 -5.05 -6.25 12.30
CA ALA A 467 -5.17 -5.74 13.66
C ALA A 467 -6.52 -5.03 13.85
N ALA A 468 -7.08 -5.15 15.04
CA ALA A 468 -8.14 -4.29 15.55
C ALA A 468 -7.55 -3.34 16.58
N VAL A 469 -7.81 -2.05 16.41
CA VAL A 469 -7.29 -0.99 17.28
C VAL A 469 -8.46 -0.21 17.85
N ASP A 470 -8.43 0.03 19.16
CA ASP A 470 -9.40 0.88 19.83
C ASP A 470 -8.96 2.36 19.71
N PRO A 471 -9.66 3.18 18.92
CA PRO A 471 -9.32 4.58 18.79
C PRO A 471 -9.57 5.40 20.07
N ALA A 472 -10.30 4.87 21.05
CA ALA A 472 -10.50 5.53 22.33
C ALA A 472 -9.24 5.52 23.22
N THR A 473 -8.34 4.58 23.02
CA THR A 473 -7.07 4.43 23.74
C THR A 473 -5.85 4.49 22.85
N ASN A 474 -6.05 4.39 21.53
CA ASN A 474 -5.01 4.21 20.51
C ASN A 474 -4.11 2.98 20.78
N THR A 475 -4.73 1.87 21.17
CA THR A 475 -4.02 0.60 21.44
C THR A 475 -4.64 -0.55 20.67
N PRO A 476 -3.84 -1.53 20.22
CA PRO A 476 -4.37 -2.76 19.62
C PRO A 476 -5.22 -3.54 20.63
N VAL A 477 -6.45 -3.89 20.23
CA VAL A 477 -7.31 -4.83 20.96
C VAL A 477 -6.86 -6.25 20.73
N TRP A 478 -6.52 -6.55 19.48
CA TRP A 478 -5.88 -7.79 19.05
C TRP A 478 -5.08 -7.57 17.76
N VAL A 479 -4.05 -8.39 17.59
CA VAL A 479 -3.23 -8.47 16.39
C VAL A 479 -3.16 -9.93 15.98
N LYS A 480 -3.49 -10.23 14.72
CA LYS A 480 -3.41 -11.58 14.15
C LYS A 480 -2.44 -11.60 12.99
N ASP A 481 -1.27 -12.15 13.23
CA ASP A 481 -0.31 -12.46 12.20
C ASP A 481 -0.87 -13.54 11.26
N GLY A 482 -0.65 -13.35 9.96
CA GLY A 482 -1.03 -14.25 8.89
C GLY A 482 0.14 -14.51 7.94
N GLU A 483 -0.11 -15.38 6.99
CA GLU A 483 0.91 -15.78 6.00
C GLU A 483 1.18 -14.72 4.95
N TRP A 484 0.28 -13.71 4.83
CA TRP A 484 0.29 -12.71 3.75
C TRP A 484 0.42 -11.30 4.30
N SER A 485 1.17 -10.46 3.61
CA SER A 485 1.06 -9.01 3.78
C SER A 485 -0.27 -8.52 3.24
N LEU A 486 -1.04 -7.83 4.06
CA LEU A 486 -2.37 -7.32 3.73
C LEU A 486 -2.41 -5.78 3.67
N ALA A 487 -1.24 -5.13 3.66
CA ALA A 487 -1.13 -3.67 3.61
C ALA A 487 -1.46 -3.06 2.24
N HIS A 488 -1.35 -3.84 1.14
CA HIS A 488 -1.35 -3.32 -0.22
C HIS A 488 -2.69 -3.49 -0.94
N GLY A 489 -3.73 -2.83 -0.45
CA GLY A 489 -5.04 -2.78 -1.10
C GLY A 489 -6.04 -3.83 -0.64
N ASN A 490 -5.67 -4.70 0.28
CA ASN A 490 -6.54 -5.73 0.86
C ASN A 490 -7.48 -5.10 1.89
N GLY A 491 -8.42 -4.26 1.41
CA GLY A 491 -9.33 -3.51 2.26
C GLY A 491 -10.30 -4.40 3.05
N ILE A 492 -10.73 -3.90 4.20
CA ILE A 492 -11.65 -4.60 5.11
C ILE A 492 -13.01 -3.93 5.05
N LEU A 493 -14.05 -4.71 4.77
CA LEU A 493 -15.45 -4.31 4.91
C LEU A 493 -16.00 -4.87 6.22
N THR A 494 -16.59 -4.05 7.07
CA THR A 494 -17.41 -4.51 8.20
C THR A 494 -18.89 -4.35 7.90
N THR A 495 -19.75 -5.18 8.54
CA THR A 495 -21.19 -5.14 8.31
C THR A 495 -21.99 -5.13 9.62
N GLY A 496 -23.23 -4.65 9.55
CA GLY A 496 -24.20 -4.71 10.66
C GLY A 496 -24.51 -6.12 11.16
N GLY A 497 -24.17 -7.15 10.37
CA GLY A 497 -24.29 -8.57 10.75
C GLY A 497 -23.15 -9.09 11.62
N ARG A 498 -22.24 -8.24 12.03
CA ARG A 498 -21.08 -8.57 12.87
C ARG A 498 -20.06 -9.47 12.16
N VAL A 499 -19.90 -9.26 10.86
CA VAL A 499 -18.98 -9.98 9.98
C VAL A 499 -18.08 -8.98 9.28
N MET A 500 -16.80 -9.30 9.24
CA MET A 500 -15.79 -8.61 8.41
C MET A 500 -15.52 -9.43 7.15
N PHE A 501 -15.26 -8.75 6.04
CA PHE A 501 -14.83 -9.39 4.80
C PHE A 501 -13.48 -8.79 4.36
N GLN A 502 -12.56 -9.68 3.93
CA GLN A 502 -11.24 -9.28 3.48
C GLN A 502 -10.68 -10.33 2.53
N GLY A 503 -9.99 -9.90 1.48
CA GLY A 503 -9.37 -10.80 0.51
C GLY A 503 -7.86 -10.88 0.59
N GLY A 504 -7.31 -12.03 0.17
CA GLY A 504 -5.88 -12.33 0.19
C GLY A 504 -5.21 -12.29 -1.19
N PRO A 505 -3.86 -12.21 -1.22
CA PRO A 505 -3.10 -12.31 -2.46
C PRO A 505 -3.22 -13.65 -3.18
N ASP A 506 -3.61 -14.70 -2.47
CA ASP A 506 -3.87 -16.05 -2.96
C ASP A 506 -5.25 -16.22 -3.64
N GLY A 507 -6.01 -15.14 -3.70
CA GLY A 507 -7.35 -15.12 -4.29
C GLY A 507 -8.46 -15.60 -3.38
N VAL A 508 -8.21 -15.81 -2.10
CA VAL A 508 -9.25 -16.22 -1.15
C VAL A 508 -9.91 -15.00 -0.52
N LEU A 509 -11.24 -14.93 -0.62
CA LEU A 509 -12.07 -14.01 0.15
C LEU A 509 -12.46 -14.67 1.45
N HIS A 510 -12.18 -14.03 2.59
CA HIS A 510 -12.56 -14.49 3.91
C HIS A 510 -13.69 -13.65 4.49
N ALA A 511 -14.58 -14.33 5.25
CA ALA A 511 -15.43 -13.69 6.24
C ALA A 511 -14.92 -14.04 7.64
N MET A 512 -14.86 -13.03 8.51
CA MET A 512 -14.30 -13.13 9.85
C MET A 512 -15.26 -12.56 10.90
N ASP A 513 -15.16 -13.08 12.12
CA ASP A 513 -15.84 -12.52 13.28
C ASP A 513 -15.23 -11.13 13.61
N ASP A 514 -16.08 -10.10 13.77
CA ASP A 514 -15.61 -8.74 14.01
C ASP A 514 -15.05 -8.50 15.43
N VAL A 515 -15.26 -9.42 16.36
CA VAL A 515 -14.73 -9.33 17.72
C VAL A 515 -13.43 -10.09 17.87
N THR A 516 -13.39 -11.32 17.34
CA THR A 516 -12.23 -12.21 17.55
C THR A 516 -11.26 -12.21 16.39
N GLY A 517 -11.67 -11.75 15.19
CA GLY A 517 -10.88 -11.84 13.97
C GLY A 517 -10.73 -13.27 13.43
N ASP A 518 -11.50 -14.24 13.95
CA ASP A 518 -11.44 -15.62 13.49
C ASP A 518 -12.12 -15.77 12.13
N VAL A 519 -11.49 -16.53 11.22
CA VAL A 519 -12.07 -16.86 9.92
C VAL A 519 -13.23 -17.83 10.12
N ILE A 520 -14.42 -17.44 9.65
CA ILE A 520 -15.68 -18.21 9.77
C ILE A 520 -16.25 -18.66 8.43
N TRP A 521 -15.69 -18.19 7.31
CA TRP A 521 -16.00 -18.62 5.95
C TRP A 521 -14.91 -18.20 4.99
N SER A 522 -14.75 -18.94 3.89
CA SER A 522 -13.74 -18.66 2.85
C SER A 522 -14.25 -19.08 1.47
N PHE A 523 -13.82 -18.35 0.43
CA PHE A 523 -14.18 -18.63 -0.96
C PHE A 523 -13.04 -18.28 -1.92
N GLN A 524 -12.71 -19.18 -2.85
CA GLN A 524 -11.69 -18.94 -3.88
C GLN A 524 -12.26 -18.15 -5.06
N THR A 525 -11.66 -16.99 -5.38
CA THR A 525 -12.12 -16.08 -6.44
C THR A 525 -11.35 -16.21 -7.75
N GLY A 526 -10.24 -16.96 -7.78
CA GLY A 526 -9.45 -17.24 -9.00
C GLY A 526 -8.31 -16.25 -9.28
N ALA A 527 -8.26 -15.10 -8.62
CA ALA A 527 -7.18 -14.12 -8.73
C ALA A 527 -7.00 -13.39 -7.41
N GLY A 528 -5.83 -12.77 -7.18
CA GLY A 528 -5.56 -12.05 -5.96
C GLY A 528 -6.59 -10.94 -5.67
N VAL A 529 -7.04 -10.83 -4.43
CA VAL A 529 -8.02 -9.81 -4.01
C VAL A 529 -7.28 -8.65 -3.35
N HIS A 530 -7.10 -7.56 -4.10
CA HIS A 530 -6.42 -6.34 -3.67
C HIS A 530 -7.34 -5.12 -3.77
N THR A 531 -8.61 -5.34 -3.49
CA THR A 531 -9.67 -4.33 -3.43
C THR A 531 -10.43 -4.52 -2.14
N SER A 532 -11.24 -3.54 -1.74
CA SER A 532 -12.17 -3.72 -0.63
C SER A 532 -13.43 -4.42 -1.13
N PRO A 533 -13.96 -5.41 -0.41
CA PRO A 533 -15.32 -5.88 -0.62
C PRO A 533 -16.33 -4.76 -0.35
N VAL A 534 -17.51 -4.85 -1.00
CA VAL A 534 -18.63 -3.92 -0.80
C VAL A 534 -19.89 -4.70 -0.50
N SER A 535 -20.86 -4.07 0.17
CA SER A 535 -22.14 -4.71 0.48
C SER A 535 -23.31 -3.86 -0.01
N TYR A 536 -24.30 -4.50 -0.63
CA TYR A 536 -25.51 -3.85 -1.14
C TYR A 536 -26.73 -4.75 -1.00
N GLU A 537 -27.92 -4.20 -1.23
CA GLU A 537 -29.19 -4.93 -1.14
C GLU A 537 -30.02 -4.74 -2.40
N ILE A 538 -30.58 -5.84 -2.92
CA ILE A 538 -31.57 -5.82 -3.98
C ILE A 538 -32.72 -6.74 -3.55
N ASP A 539 -33.96 -6.24 -3.61
CA ASP A 539 -35.18 -6.98 -3.28
C ASP A 539 -35.14 -7.65 -1.88
N GLY A 540 -34.51 -6.99 -0.92
CA GLY A 540 -34.31 -7.50 0.44
C GLY A 540 -33.25 -8.58 0.58
N GLU A 541 -32.50 -8.94 -0.47
CA GLU A 541 -31.36 -9.84 -0.43
C GLU A 541 -30.07 -9.05 -0.30
N GLN A 542 -29.26 -9.38 0.72
CA GLN A 542 -27.94 -8.76 0.89
C GLN A 542 -26.91 -9.48 0.03
N TYR A 543 -26.11 -8.68 -0.68
CA TYR A 543 -24.96 -9.13 -1.47
C TYR A 543 -23.66 -8.60 -0.90
N ILE A 544 -22.61 -9.36 -1.09
CA ILE A 544 -21.21 -8.93 -0.97
C ILE A 544 -20.61 -8.99 -2.36
N ALA A 545 -19.93 -7.93 -2.82
CA ALA A 545 -19.21 -7.99 -4.10
C ALA A 545 -17.74 -7.60 -3.94
N VAL A 546 -16.89 -8.14 -4.83
CA VAL A 546 -15.46 -7.86 -4.83
C VAL A 546 -14.88 -8.04 -6.23
N LEU A 547 -13.94 -7.18 -6.61
CA LEU A 547 -13.13 -7.33 -7.81
C LEU A 547 -11.82 -8.04 -7.47
N ALA A 548 -11.62 -9.24 -8.00
CA ALA A 548 -10.39 -10.01 -7.85
C ALA A 548 -9.57 -9.91 -9.14
N GLY A 549 -8.37 -9.34 -9.04
CA GLY A 549 -7.54 -9.10 -10.22
C GLY A 549 -6.05 -8.93 -9.91
N GLY A 550 -5.66 -9.11 -8.66
CA GLY A 550 -4.27 -9.04 -8.23
C GLY A 550 -3.71 -7.61 -8.13
N ASN A 551 -2.49 -7.55 -7.70
CA ASN A 551 -1.67 -6.33 -7.58
C ASN A 551 -0.20 -6.74 -7.83
N GLY A 552 0.67 -5.81 -8.21
CA GLY A 552 2.11 -6.07 -8.36
C GLY A 552 2.91 -5.95 -7.06
N LEU A 553 2.28 -5.67 -5.91
CA LEU A 553 2.92 -5.44 -4.61
C LEU A 553 2.21 -6.21 -3.49
N PRO A 554 2.93 -6.70 -2.46
CA PRO A 554 4.39 -6.81 -2.41
C PRO A 554 4.92 -7.99 -3.25
N TYR A 555 4.03 -8.87 -3.68
CA TYR A 555 4.32 -10.10 -4.40
C TYR A 555 4.24 -9.84 -5.90
N PRO A 556 5.33 -10.02 -6.61
CA PRO A 556 5.35 -9.71 -8.04
C PRO A 556 4.65 -10.74 -8.94
N ASP A 557 4.38 -11.92 -8.40
CA ASP A 557 3.74 -13.08 -9.04
C ASP A 557 2.29 -13.32 -8.57
N ILE A 558 1.66 -12.29 -7.98
CA ILE A 558 0.24 -12.37 -7.59
C ILE A 558 -0.61 -12.75 -8.81
N PRO A 559 -1.52 -13.74 -8.66
CA PRO A 559 -2.45 -14.11 -9.71
C PRO A 559 -3.30 -12.92 -10.18
N LYS A 560 -3.19 -12.60 -11.47
CA LYS A 560 -3.94 -11.51 -12.10
C LYS A 560 -5.24 -12.02 -12.68
N GLY A 561 -6.21 -11.12 -12.83
CA GLY A 561 -7.51 -11.41 -13.41
C GLY A 561 -8.38 -10.16 -13.54
N ASP A 562 -9.63 -10.39 -13.87
CA ASP A 562 -10.65 -9.36 -14.06
C ASP A 562 -12.01 -9.81 -13.49
N HIS A 563 -11.96 -10.63 -12.44
CA HIS A 563 -13.08 -11.34 -11.88
C HIS A 563 -13.92 -10.45 -10.94
N LEU A 564 -15.08 -10.00 -11.39
CA LEU A 564 -16.06 -9.37 -10.50
C LEU A 564 -17.04 -10.45 -9.98
N TRP A 565 -17.00 -10.65 -8.67
CA TRP A 565 -17.82 -11.60 -7.95
C TRP A 565 -18.91 -10.91 -7.13
N ALA A 566 -20.06 -11.54 -7.03
CA ALA A 566 -21.03 -11.24 -5.98
C ALA A 566 -21.46 -12.52 -5.25
N PHE A 567 -21.74 -12.38 -3.96
CA PHE A 567 -22.09 -13.46 -3.04
C PHE A 567 -23.39 -13.13 -2.33
N LYS A 568 -24.23 -14.16 -2.07
CA LYS A 568 -25.43 -14.05 -1.23
C LYS A 568 -25.69 -15.35 -0.46
N LEU A 569 -26.56 -15.31 0.53
CA LEU A 569 -26.97 -16.52 1.24
C LEU A 569 -27.65 -17.49 0.26
N GLY A 570 -27.18 -18.73 0.24
CA GLY A 570 -27.70 -19.77 -0.67
C GLY A 570 -27.27 -19.58 -2.14
N GLY A 571 -26.25 -18.75 -2.41
CA GLY A 571 -25.66 -18.66 -3.75
C GLY A 571 -25.05 -20.01 -4.18
N THR A 572 -25.14 -20.33 -5.48
CA THR A 572 -24.84 -21.67 -6.03
C THR A 572 -23.70 -21.66 -7.03
N VAL A 573 -23.13 -20.49 -7.40
CA VAL A 573 -21.97 -20.43 -8.28
C VAL A 573 -20.76 -20.95 -7.51
N ALA A 574 -20.12 -21.97 -8.10
CA ALA A 574 -18.98 -22.65 -7.47
C ALA A 574 -17.74 -21.72 -7.39
N PRO A 575 -16.84 -21.96 -6.42
CA PRO A 575 -15.54 -21.31 -6.39
C PRO A 575 -14.75 -21.48 -7.68
N ALA A 576 -13.96 -20.48 -8.03
CA ALA A 576 -13.01 -20.62 -9.12
C ALA A 576 -11.91 -21.65 -8.77
N PRO A 577 -11.25 -22.24 -9.77
CA PRO A 577 -10.03 -23.01 -9.51
C PRO A 577 -9.01 -22.16 -8.77
N ALA A 578 -8.33 -22.75 -7.78
CA ALA A 578 -7.29 -22.07 -7.06
C ALA A 578 -6.10 -21.78 -8.00
N PRO A 579 -5.65 -20.53 -8.12
CA PRO A 579 -4.46 -20.21 -8.88
C PRO A 579 -3.21 -20.69 -8.14
N THR A 580 -2.07 -20.68 -8.82
CA THR A 580 -0.78 -20.83 -8.11
C THR A 580 -0.63 -19.64 -7.16
N PRO A 581 -0.50 -19.87 -5.84
CA PRO A 581 -0.34 -18.77 -4.90
C PRO A 581 0.99 -18.05 -5.15
N PRO A 582 1.09 -16.75 -4.81
CA PRO A 582 2.33 -16.01 -4.97
C PRO A 582 3.44 -16.57 -4.07
N SER A 583 4.68 -16.35 -4.46
CA SER A 583 5.83 -16.69 -3.65
C SER A 583 5.84 -15.84 -2.36
N LYS A 584 5.85 -16.50 -1.21
CA LYS A 584 5.93 -15.83 0.10
C LYS A 584 7.31 -15.25 0.41
N ARG A 585 8.30 -15.55 -0.42
CA ARG A 585 9.68 -15.10 -0.23
C ARG A 585 10.08 -14.11 -1.33
N ASN A 586 10.91 -13.16 -0.96
CA ASN A 586 11.65 -12.39 -1.94
C ASN A 586 12.68 -13.30 -2.60
N ASP A 587 12.55 -13.56 -3.90
CA ASP A 587 13.34 -14.55 -4.62
C ASP A 587 13.92 -14.00 -5.92
N VAL A 588 15.00 -14.61 -6.38
CA VAL A 588 15.59 -14.37 -7.71
C VAL A 588 14.72 -15.06 -8.76
N ARG A 589 14.30 -14.30 -9.78
CA ARG A 589 13.37 -14.77 -10.83
C ARG A 589 14.04 -15.33 -12.07
N ALA A 590 15.37 -15.17 -12.18
CA ALA A 590 16.09 -15.73 -13.29
C ALA A 590 15.88 -17.25 -13.37
N ALA A 591 15.73 -17.78 -14.58
CA ALA A 591 15.69 -19.23 -14.77
C ALA A 591 16.97 -19.88 -14.22
N ALA A 592 16.83 -21.06 -13.63
CA ALA A 592 17.98 -21.82 -13.16
C ALA A 592 18.83 -22.26 -14.34
N VAL A 593 20.15 -22.10 -14.21
CA VAL A 593 21.13 -22.69 -15.12
C VAL A 593 22.06 -23.61 -14.36
N THR A 594 22.58 -24.61 -15.02
CA THR A 594 23.60 -25.51 -14.46
C THR A 594 25.00 -24.95 -14.76
N GLY A 595 25.93 -25.15 -13.85
CA GLY A 595 27.29 -24.67 -13.99
C GLY A 595 28.02 -24.65 -12.66
N THR A 596 29.24 -24.20 -12.65
CA THR A 596 30.10 -24.11 -11.44
C THR A 596 30.76 -22.73 -11.29
N THR A 597 30.34 -21.74 -12.04
CA THR A 597 30.92 -20.40 -11.99
C THR A 597 29.85 -19.34 -11.91
N VAL A 598 30.04 -18.40 -11.02
CA VAL A 598 29.30 -17.15 -10.92
C VAL A 598 30.26 -15.99 -11.20
N THR A 599 29.99 -15.24 -12.26
CA THR A 599 30.72 -14.01 -12.57
C THR A 599 30.09 -12.88 -11.78
N LEU A 600 30.89 -12.19 -10.94
CA LEU A 600 30.51 -11.01 -10.22
C LEU A 600 30.54 -9.83 -11.17
N GLY A 601 29.46 -9.15 -11.26
CA GLY A 601 29.01 -8.41 -12.39
C GLY A 601 29.83 -7.23 -12.87
N ARG A 602 29.61 -6.95 -14.14
CA ARG A 602 30.03 -5.70 -14.77
C ARG A 602 29.02 -4.61 -14.50
N VAL A 603 29.50 -3.45 -14.13
CA VAL A 603 28.69 -2.24 -14.12
C VAL A 603 28.38 -1.86 -15.58
N TRP A 604 27.10 -1.91 -15.99
CA TRP A 604 26.67 -1.53 -17.33
C TRP A 604 26.21 -0.09 -17.37
N ASN A 605 26.63 0.65 -18.35
CA ASN A 605 25.99 1.91 -18.70
C ASN A 605 24.70 1.63 -19.49
N SER A 606 23.55 1.88 -18.87
CA SER A 606 22.24 1.61 -19.48
C SER A 606 21.95 2.47 -20.72
N SER A 607 22.68 3.58 -20.90
CA SER A 607 22.50 4.46 -22.07
C SER A 607 23.38 4.08 -23.27
N THR A 608 24.47 3.37 -23.06
CA THR A 608 25.42 3.02 -24.13
C THR A 608 25.56 1.52 -24.39
N GLY A 609 25.00 0.66 -23.50
CA GLY A 609 25.14 -0.79 -23.60
C GLY A 609 26.57 -1.30 -23.43
N THR A 610 27.47 -0.47 -22.88
CA THR A 610 28.90 -0.79 -22.67
C THR A 610 29.25 -0.89 -21.19
N PRO A 611 30.31 -1.64 -20.83
CA PRO A 611 30.79 -1.63 -19.44
C PRO A 611 31.11 -0.19 -18.98
N GLY A 612 30.54 0.24 -17.88
CA GLY A 612 30.69 1.60 -17.39
C GLY A 612 31.92 1.75 -16.50
N THR A 613 32.61 2.88 -16.65
CA THR A 613 33.77 3.24 -15.84
C THR A 613 33.51 4.41 -14.89
N THR A 614 32.27 4.90 -14.78
CA THR A 614 31.92 6.10 -14.02
C THR A 614 30.74 5.90 -13.09
N GLU A 615 30.69 6.74 -12.05
CA GLU A 615 29.77 6.71 -10.89
C GLU A 615 28.25 6.73 -11.22
N ASN A 616 27.86 6.94 -12.48
CA ASN A 616 26.47 7.05 -12.92
C ASN A 616 25.91 5.78 -13.57
N THR A 617 26.57 4.64 -13.42
CA THR A 617 26.12 3.39 -14.04
C THR A 617 25.25 2.57 -13.09
N VAL A 618 24.00 2.39 -13.45
CA VAL A 618 23.10 1.45 -12.77
C VAL A 618 23.46 0.05 -13.22
N ALA A 619 24.11 -0.72 -12.36
CA ALA A 619 24.31 -2.14 -12.59
C ALA A 619 22.92 -2.83 -12.66
N GLN A 620 22.50 -3.23 -13.85
CA GLN A 620 21.40 -4.17 -13.96
C GLN A 620 22.00 -5.58 -13.88
N ASN A 621 21.72 -6.28 -12.78
CA ASN A 621 21.97 -7.71 -12.59
C ASN A 621 23.43 -8.13 -12.86
N ALA A 622 24.29 -7.67 -12.02
CA ALA A 622 25.72 -7.88 -12.15
C ALA A 622 26.20 -9.31 -11.74
N MET A 623 25.33 -10.18 -11.27
CA MET A 623 25.64 -11.61 -11.03
C MET A 623 25.23 -12.44 -12.25
N SER A 624 26.15 -13.23 -12.80
CA SER A 624 25.85 -14.10 -13.94
C SER A 624 26.41 -15.51 -13.71
N PRO A 625 25.58 -16.53 -13.64
CA PRO A 625 24.12 -16.48 -13.61
C PRO A 625 23.57 -15.98 -12.26
N GLN A 626 22.40 -15.36 -12.27
CA GLN A 626 21.68 -14.98 -11.02
C GLN A 626 21.09 -16.20 -10.30
N HIS A 627 20.80 -17.27 -11.00
CA HIS A 627 20.24 -18.50 -10.45
C HIS A 627 21.04 -19.69 -10.96
N LEU A 628 21.85 -20.26 -10.10
CA LEU A 628 22.65 -21.45 -10.37
C LEU A 628 22.02 -22.66 -9.65
N ALA A 629 21.92 -23.80 -10.36
CA ALA A 629 21.49 -25.07 -9.77
C ALA A 629 22.65 -26.09 -9.84
N VAL A 630 23.01 -26.65 -8.71
CA VAL A 630 24.15 -27.55 -8.56
C VAL A 630 23.83 -28.77 -7.67
N ALA A 631 24.52 -29.87 -7.90
CA ALA A 631 24.44 -31.04 -7.00
C ALA A 631 25.18 -30.77 -5.69
N VAL A 632 24.77 -31.48 -4.63
CA VAL A 632 25.49 -31.50 -3.34
C VAL A 632 26.96 -31.87 -3.56
N GLY A 633 27.87 -31.21 -2.88
CA GLY A 633 29.32 -31.38 -2.99
C GLY A 633 29.94 -30.59 -4.14
N THR A 634 29.17 -29.87 -4.92
CA THR A 634 29.71 -29.03 -6.00
C THR A 634 30.48 -27.82 -5.44
N THR A 635 31.67 -27.59 -5.99
CA THR A 635 32.43 -26.36 -5.73
C THR A 635 32.02 -25.30 -6.75
N VAL A 636 31.53 -24.17 -6.31
CA VAL A 636 31.19 -23.01 -7.14
C VAL A 636 32.28 -21.96 -7.01
N THR A 637 32.76 -21.46 -8.15
CA THR A 637 33.76 -20.39 -8.21
C THR A 637 33.10 -19.05 -8.52
N PHE A 638 33.27 -18.08 -7.65
CA PHE A 638 32.89 -16.67 -7.82
C PHE A 638 34.07 -15.93 -8.43
N VAL A 639 33.86 -15.26 -9.56
CA VAL A 639 34.93 -14.61 -10.32
C VAL A 639 34.61 -13.13 -10.49
N ASN A 640 35.53 -12.27 -10.10
CA ASN A 640 35.51 -10.86 -10.49
C ASN A 640 36.40 -10.71 -11.75
N PRO A 641 35.85 -10.45 -12.95
CA PRO A 641 36.65 -10.35 -14.17
C PRO A 641 37.76 -9.30 -14.10
N ALA A 642 38.91 -9.58 -14.71
CA ALA A 642 40.04 -8.66 -14.67
C ALA A 642 39.78 -7.31 -15.35
N ASP A 643 38.86 -7.27 -16.29
CA ASP A 643 38.40 -6.06 -16.98
C ASP A 643 37.25 -5.33 -16.25
N ASN A 644 36.87 -5.80 -15.05
CA ASN A 644 35.90 -5.12 -14.20
C ASN A 644 36.59 -3.94 -13.48
N GLY A 645 35.94 -2.77 -13.47
CA GLY A 645 36.49 -1.57 -12.85
C GLY A 645 36.35 -1.50 -11.31
N PHE A 646 35.68 -2.50 -10.68
CA PHE A 646 35.29 -2.43 -9.28
C PHE A 646 35.56 -3.75 -8.54
N ALA A 647 35.80 -3.61 -7.22
CA ALA A 647 35.80 -4.75 -6.32
C ALA A 647 34.36 -5.25 -6.09
N HIS A 648 34.20 -6.53 -5.83
CA HIS A 648 32.96 -7.19 -5.50
C HIS A 648 33.14 -8.14 -4.32
N ALA A 649 32.04 -8.50 -3.62
CA ALA A 649 32.06 -9.50 -2.57
C ALA A 649 30.70 -10.22 -2.51
N ALA A 650 30.67 -11.51 -2.84
CA ALA A 650 29.45 -12.31 -2.74
C ALA A 650 29.30 -12.88 -1.34
N VAL A 651 28.20 -12.59 -0.69
CA VAL A 651 27.96 -12.99 0.71
C VAL A 651 26.55 -13.48 0.89
N SER A 652 26.39 -14.60 1.59
CA SER A 652 25.08 -15.17 1.88
C SER A 652 24.25 -14.26 2.79
N PHE A 653 22.94 -14.24 2.55
CA PHE A 653 21.99 -13.44 3.34
C PHE A 653 21.67 -14.04 4.72
N PHE A 654 21.65 -15.34 4.80
CA PHE A 654 21.19 -16.08 5.97
C PHE A 654 22.25 -17.08 6.41
N GLU A 655 22.62 -16.97 7.69
CA GLU A 655 23.63 -17.81 8.31
C GLU A 655 25.03 -17.66 7.69
N ASP A 656 26.09 -18.08 8.35
CA ASP A 656 27.47 -18.04 7.81
C ASP A 656 27.66 -19.14 6.74
N GLU A 657 26.86 -19.11 5.70
CA GLU A 657 26.89 -20.14 4.68
C GLU A 657 28.10 -19.98 3.78
N PHE A 658 28.36 -18.76 3.31
CA PHE A 658 29.60 -18.39 2.62
C PHE A 658 29.82 -16.87 2.56
N ASP A 659 31.08 -16.50 2.45
CA ASP A 659 31.56 -15.14 2.20
C ASP A 659 32.82 -15.25 1.33
N THR A 660 32.82 -14.60 0.18
CA THR A 660 34.00 -14.61 -0.71
C THR A 660 35.09 -13.66 -0.24
N GLY A 661 34.82 -12.80 0.74
CA GLY A 661 35.62 -11.62 0.97
C GLY A 661 35.58 -10.64 -0.21
N VAL A 662 36.37 -9.57 -0.12
CA VAL A 662 36.49 -8.58 -1.20
C VAL A 662 37.36 -9.15 -2.31
N LEU A 663 36.79 -9.33 -3.50
CA LEU A 663 37.47 -9.75 -4.71
C LEU A 663 37.80 -8.53 -5.56
N MET A 664 39.10 -8.26 -5.77
CA MET A 664 39.55 -7.24 -6.71
C MET A 664 39.38 -7.73 -8.17
N PRO A 665 39.38 -6.84 -9.18
CA PRO A 665 39.39 -7.27 -10.58
C PRO A 665 40.48 -8.30 -10.87
N GLY A 666 40.09 -9.45 -11.38
CA GLY A 666 40.96 -10.62 -11.64
C GLY A 666 40.95 -11.69 -10.56
N ASP A 667 40.39 -11.38 -9.37
CA ASP A 667 40.32 -12.34 -8.27
C ASP A 667 39.15 -13.34 -8.42
N SER A 668 39.28 -14.47 -7.73
CA SER A 668 38.24 -15.47 -7.62
C SER A 668 38.23 -16.16 -6.25
N HIS A 669 37.07 -16.67 -5.85
CA HIS A 669 36.88 -17.45 -4.63
C HIS A 669 36.07 -18.69 -4.94
N ALA A 670 36.45 -19.82 -4.36
CA ALA A 670 35.75 -21.10 -4.53
C ALA A 670 35.12 -21.54 -3.21
N HIS A 671 33.82 -21.89 -3.25
CA HIS A 671 33.07 -22.41 -2.11
C HIS A 671 32.38 -23.73 -2.48
N THR A 672 32.48 -24.73 -1.59
CA THR A 672 31.86 -26.05 -1.78
C THR A 672 30.54 -26.14 -1.01
N PHE A 673 29.45 -26.37 -1.72
CA PHE A 673 28.12 -26.52 -1.14
C PHE A 673 27.87 -27.95 -0.69
N ALA A 674 28.10 -28.24 0.58
CA ALA A 674 28.07 -29.59 1.16
C ALA A 674 26.66 -30.08 1.54
N THR A 675 25.66 -29.22 1.60
CA THR A 675 24.30 -29.56 2.04
C THR A 675 23.26 -29.10 1.03
N PRO A 676 22.14 -29.85 0.86
CA PRO A 676 21.04 -29.40 0.02
C PRO A 676 20.40 -28.13 0.62
N GLY A 677 20.01 -27.20 -0.25
CA GLY A 677 19.37 -25.95 0.20
C GLY A 677 19.28 -24.90 -0.87
N THR A 678 18.71 -23.76 -0.51
CA THR A 678 18.71 -22.56 -1.34
C THR A 678 19.50 -21.48 -0.63
N PHE A 679 20.59 -21.07 -1.25
CA PHE A 679 21.54 -20.09 -0.75
C PHE A 679 21.35 -18.79 -1.50
N PHE A 680 20.76 -17.81 -0.81
CA PHE A 680 20.61 -16.45 -1.34
C PHE A 680 21.83 -15.63 -0.96
N TYR A 681 22.32 -14.83 -1.89
CA TYR A 681 23.47 -13.97 -1.65
C TYR A 681 23.36 -12.63 -2.37
N ASN A 682 24.10 -11.66 -1.89
CA ASN A 682 24.25 -10.36 -2.53
C ASN A 682 25.73 -9.99 -2.65
N ASP A 683 25.96 -8.94 -3.42
CA ASP A 683 27.23 -8.25 -3.43
C ASP A 683 27.28 -7.27 -2.24
N ALA A 684 28.25 -7.44 -1.35
CA ALA A 684 28.41 -6.58 -0.18
C ALA A 684 28.78 -5.13 -0.53
N ILE A 685 29.36 -4.91 -1.72
CA ILE A 685 29.77 -3.58 -2.20
C ILE A 685 28.63 -2.95 -3.01
N PHE A 686 27.88 -3.76 -3.75
CA PHE A 686 26.72 -3.35 -4.55
C PHE A 686 25.49 -4.18 -4.16
N PRO A 687 24.84 -3.90 -3.02
CA PRO A 687 23.79 -4.76 -2.44
C PRO A 687 22.57 -5.05 -3.32
N GLN A 688 22.35 -4.26 -4.36
CA GLN A 688 21.31 -4.50 -5.38
C GLN A 688 21.64 -5.70 -6.29
N ASN A 689 22.91 -6.10 -6.35
CA ASN A 689 23.33 -7.27 -7.12
C ASN A 689 23.10 -8.50 -6.28
N THR A 690 22.19 -9.33 -6.72
CA THR A 690 21.70 -10.46 -5.94
C THR A 690 21.74 -11.74 -6.76
N GLY A 691 21.93 -12.86 -6.08
CA GLY A 691 21.93 -14.18 -6.72
C GLY A 691 21.37 -15.27 -5.80
N LYS A 692 21.18 -16.44 -6.39
CA LYS A 692 20.69 -17.64 -5.74
C LYS A 692 21.40 -18.88 -6.25
N ILE A 693 21.83 -19.75 -5.34
CA ILE A 693 22.32 -21.10 -5.66
C ILE A 693 21.36 -22.11 -5.03
N VAL A 694 20.81 -23.00 -5.85
CA VAL A 694 20.00 -24.13 -5.40
C VAL A 694 20.85 -25.38 -5.45
N VAL A 695 21.02 -26.02 -4.32
CA VAL A 695 21.80 -27.26 -4.13
C VAL A 695 20.82 -28.42 -3.93
N PHE A 696 20.87 -29.47 -4.77
CA PHE A 696 19.94 -30.60 -4.78
C PHE A 696 20.66 -31.97 -4.71
#